data_8dd222864bbd29251cf0f03d574bb13f
#
_entry.id   8dd222864bbd29251cf0f03d574bb13f
#
_cell.length_a   1.000
_cell.length_b   1.000
_cell.length_c   1.000
_cell.angle_alpha   90.00
_cell.angle_beta   90.00
_cell.angle_gamma   90.00
#
_symmetry.space_group_name_H-M   'P 1'
#
loop_
_entity.id
_entity.type
_entity.pdbx_description
1 polymer ?
#
loop_
_entity_poly.entity_id
_entity_poly.type
_entity_poly.pdbx_seq_one_letter_code
_entity_poly.pdbx_strand_id
1 'polypeptide(L)'
;MKLVKISVSLLLSLLLIFSSTISFAETQNNSDQGTPGLTDFPDPIDDESWVLPREMTWDDYRPIPGIDWNNSDLIDPELEIKGAIILVDFPDQKFILSQPEGSDPAGNPVGVGEIPRDDLPQWWEDYLNTPQEINNYSTIDGYWKENSFGKWSVDLTSFGVYEMDHYYWQYGMNEFGQQENIPEGYDTYSIMDHAIEAAQEELDASGEEYDFTFIVHAGYGESDIWQQFGEMMFDRPEDIPDEFGPPAYLKEQHPELENWANTRYVPWTSWWAAAAPWPRANIRDGISVQGESSGMAVFAHEFGHIMNLYDNYNNPYADPVSRTYSGPWELMSRGSFNGPGGNHTRWTIPSYEGASSPSHHMLRNKIKQGYLTDDQYINVDRDELEHTGPVFADILTRSIPSGEEFGREGIYGLNIEMVDYTPRNYLEDDYRADMQRGERWYDNYTIEVVDRIGHDSFQTDAGVLLAKTKNSEASPNIWVIDAHPEDIEEVDFVRPDGTEQLMSLGDYQQLSNSLFKAGTAEGVVNEYVDIYNRLHFYILDKITAEDGALSYRVAVRHLDGSGPYERGISVEKSTVKHAAPGKIAEYNFSVTNTGEETDIFRLDIATEADLETKLLNNFVEVDAGETVDVPVYVELPDPGKQLKPSELTFTASSETDEDQVDTASVRVGPGKGNGR
;
A
#
# COMPACT_ATOMS: atom_id res chain seq x y z
N MET A 1 11.89 51.30 37.00
CA MET A 1 12.11 52.20 35.88
C MET A 1 13.43 51.85 35.20
N LYS A 2 13.38 51.08 34.15
CA LYS A 2 14.41 50.96 33.10
C LYS A 2 13.70 50.41 31.85
N LEU A 3 13.55 51.26 30.87
CA LEU A 3 13.06 50.91 29.53
C LEU A 3 14.12 50.03 28.85
N VAL A 4 13.70 48.93 28.30
CA VAL A 4 14.47 48.14 27.33
C VAL A 4 13.83 48.40 25.97
N LYS A 5 14.62 48.95 25.07
CA LYS A 5 14.29 49.21 23.67
C LYS A 5 14.20 47.85 22.92
N ILE A 6 13.09 47.60 22.30
CA ILE A 6 12.94 46.50 21.33
C ILE A 6 13.39 47.06 19.98
N SER A 7 14.50 46.55 19.47
CA SER A 7 14.92 46.75 18.09
C SER A 7 14.19 45.76 17.19
N VAL A 8 13.34 46.27 16.34
CA VAL A 8 12.74 45.52 15.24
C VAL A 8 13.79 45.41 14.14
N SER A 9 14.37 44.24 13.98
CA SER A 9 15.15 43.91 12.78
C SER A 9 14.19 43.38 11.71
N LEU A 10 13.99 44.20 10.67
CA LEU A 10 13.38 43.75 9.42
C LEU A 10 14.38 42.77 8.76
N LEU A 11 14.08 41.50 8.79
CA LEU A 11 14.68 40.54 7.87
C LEU A 11 13.80 40.55 6.59
N LEU A 12 14.37 41.11 5.51
CA LEU A 12 13.89 40.88 4.18
C LEU A 12 14.11 39.39 3.86
N SER A 13 13.05 38.60 3.89
CA SER A 13 13.02 37.29 3.27
C SER A 13 12.97 37.49 1.76
N LEU A 14 14.08 37.18 1.07
CA LEU A 14 14.05 36.98 -0.37
C LEU A 14 13.24 35.70 -0.60
N LEU A 15 11.99 35.84 -1.01
CA LEU A 15 11.27 34.78 -1.70
C LEU A 15 11.99 34.53 -3.03
N LEU A 16 12.74 33.44 -3.11
CA LEU A 16 13.09 32.82 -4.39
C LEU A 16 11.80 32.16 -4.90
N ILE A 17 11.10 32.89 -5.76
CA ILE A 17 10.03 32.33 -6.59
C ILE A 17 10.74 31.36 -7.54
N PHE A 18 10.68 30.07 -7.24
CA PHE A 18 10.88 29.03 -8.23
C PHE A 18 9.61 28.99 -9.07
N SER A 19 9.59 29.71 -10.17
CA SER A 19 8.69 29.40 -11.25
C SER A 19 9.07 27.97 -11.71
N SER A 20 8.24 27.00 -11.36
CA SER A 20 8.27 25.67 -11.96
C SER A 20 7.88 25.82 -13.43
N THR A 21 8.87 26.13 -14.27
CA THR A 21 8.74 25.88 -15.70
C THR A 21 8.66 24.36 -15.82
N ILE A 22 7.48 23.87 -16.18
CA ILE A 22 7.28 22.51 -16.66
C ILE A 22 8.33 22.27 -17.74
N SER A 23 9.40 21.57 -17.38
CA SER A 23 10.42 21.14 -18.32
C SER A 23 9.92 19.86 -18.97
N PHE A 24 9.18 20.01 -20.05
CA PHE A 24 9.02 18.89 -20.96
C PHE A 24 10.41 18.43 -21.40
N ALA A 25 10.69 17.14 -21.24
CA ALA A 25 11.93 16.54 -21.68
C ALA A 25 12.23 16.96 -23.12
N GLU A 26 13.34 17.67 -23.30
CA GLU A 26 13.85 17.94 -24.64
C GLU A 26 14.20 16.60 -25.31
N THR A 27 13.28 16.10 -26.11
CA THR A 27 13.58 15.07 -27.08
C THR A 27 14.71 15.61 -28.00
N GLN A 28 15.83 14.91 -28.01
CA GLN A 28 16.98 15.23 -28.83
C GLN A 28 16.53 15.52 -30.26
N ASN A 29 16.74 16.77 -30.69
CA ASN A 29 16.60 17.21 -32.07
C ASN A 29 17.54 16.40 -32.97
N ASN A 30 17.03 15.33 -33.54
CA ASN A 30 17.56 14.84 -34.81
C ASN A 30 16.97 15.72 -35.92
N SER A 31 17.78 16.54 -36.51
CA SER A 31 17.46 17.38 -37.69
C SER A 31 17.20 16.50 -38.90
N ASP A 32 16.03 15.84 -38.93
CA ASP A 32 15.44 15.38 -40.17
C ASP A 32 14.56 16.51 -40.74
N GLN A 33 14.92 17.10 -41.85
CA GLN A 33 14.17 18.16 -42.54
C GLN A 33 12.94 17.57 -43.27
N GLY A 34 12.16 16.77 -42.58
CA GLY A 34 10.94 16.17 -43.07
C GLY A 34 9.76 16.60 -42.23
N THR A 35 8.70 16.96 -42.84
CA THR A 35 7.32 17.20 -42.42
C THR A 35 7.08 17.53 -40.93
N PRO A 36 6.60 18.73 -40.57
CA PRO A 36 6.33 19.11 -39.20
C PRO A 36 5.20 18.26 -38.61
N GLY A 37 5.28 17.92 -37.33
CA GLY A 37 4.29 17.20 -36.55
C GLY A 37 4.87 15.99 -35.80
N LEU A 38 4.18 15.57 -34.71
CA LEU A 38 4.54 14.38 -33.95
C LEU A 38 4.13 13.13 -34.73
N THR A 39 4.85 12.03 -34.53
CA THR A 39 4.52 10.73 -35.12
C THR A 39 3.50 9.99 -34.26
N ASP A 40 3.65 10.08 -32.95
CA ASP A 40 2.82 9.42 -31.93
C ASP A 40 2.32 10.49 -30.94
N PHE A 41 1.24 10.20 -30.24
CA PHE A 41 0.80 11.04 -29.13
C PHE A 41 1.88 11.06 -28.04
N PRO A 42 2.00 12.16 -27.29
CA PRO A 42 2.85 12.17 -26.11
C PRO A 42 2.45 11.09 -25.10
N ASP A 43 3.43 10.63 -24.35
CA ASP A 43 3.19 9.71 -23.25
C ASP A 43 2.19 10.33 -22.26
N PRO A 44 1.35 9.53 -21.64
CA PRO A 44 0.44 10.00 -20.59
C PRO A 44 1.22 10.51 -19.36
N ILE A 45 0.56 11.31 -18.52
CA ILE A 45 1.13 11.73 -17.23
C ILE A 45 1.32 10.51 -16.33
N ASP A 46 0.31 9.66 -16.29
CA ASP A 46 0.32 8.38 -15.59
C ASP A 46 -0.38 7.33 -16.42
N ASP A 47 -0.17 6.07 -16.10
CA ASP A 47 -0.79 4.92 -16.76
C ASP A 47 -1.30 3.92 -15.71
N GLU A 48 -2.21 3.06 -16.14
CA GLU A 48 -2.72 1.96 -15.32
C GLU A 48 -1.82 0.74 -15.53
N SER A 49 -0.81 0.56 -14.66
CA SER A 49 0.26 -0.43 -14.82
C SER A 49 0.51 -1.25 -13.57
N TRP A 50 -0.56 -1.58 -12.81
CA TRP A 50 -0.42 -2.42 -11.62
C TRP A 50 0.06 -3.85 -11.97
N VAL A 51 0.84 -4.44 -11.06
CA VAL A 51 1.45 -5.77 -11.22
C VAL A 51 1.31 -6.55 -9.92
N LEU A 52 0.94 -7.81 -10.02
CA LEU A 52 0.84 -8.67 -8.84
C LEU A 52 2.21 -9.08 -8.31
N PRO A 53 2.41 -9.14 -6.98
CA PRO A 53 3.68 -9.55 -6.39
C PRO A 53 4.15 -10.94 -6.83
N ARG A 54 3.25 -11.85 -7.20
CA ARG A 54 3.59 -13.19 -7.73
C ARG A 54 4.40 -13.14 -9.04
N GLU A 55 4.37 -12.03 -9.75
CA GLU A 55 5.12 -11.79 -10.99
C GLU A 55 6.45 -11.10 -10.73
N MET A 56 6.73 -10.72 -9.47
CA MET A 56 7.95 -10.02 -9.04
C MET A 56 8.98 -10.99 -8.46
N THR A 57 10.23 -10.55 -8.50
CA THR A 57 11.39 -11.19 -7.89
C THR A 57 12.19 -10.16 -7.10
N TRP A 58 13.22 -10.58 -6.34
CA TRP A 58 14.11 -9.62 -5.67
C TRP A 58 14.87 -8.69 -6.63
N ASP A 59 14.92 -8.99 -7.93
CA ASP A 59 15.47 -8.07 -8.94
C ASP A 59 14.58 -6.81 -9.13
N ASP A 60 13.33 -6.85 -8.67
CA ASP A 60 12.39 -5.72 -8.71
C ASP A 60 12.50 -4.81 -7.48
N TYR A 61 13.32 -5.18 -6.48
CA TYR A 61 13.57 -4.32 -5.32
C TYR A 61 14.27 -3.02 -5.73
N ARG A 62 13.71 -1.89 -5.29
CA ARG A 62 14.25 -0.56 -5.53
C ARG A 62 14.69 0.06 -4.20
N PRO A 63 15.99 0.32 -4.00
CA PRO A 63 16.46 0.96 -2.77
C PRO A 63 16.02 2.42 -2.67
N ILE A 64 15.83 2.91 -1.46
CA ILE A 64 15.53 4.32 -1.22
C ILE A 64 16.74 5.19 -1.60
N PRO A 65 16.55 6.27 -2.39
CA PRO A 65 17.66 7.12 -2.83
C PRO A 65 18.37 7.79 -1.65
N GLY A 66 19.68 7.60 -1.58
CA GLY A 66 20.55 8.33 -0.66
C GLY A 66 20.55 7.83 0.78
N ILE A 67 19.82 6.77 1.11
CA ILE A 67 19.78 6.21 2.46
C ILE A 67 19.85 4.67 2.43
N ASP A 68 20.54 4.12 3.41
CA ASP A 68 20.60 2.70 3.71
C ASP A 68 20.28 2.51 5.20
N TRP A 69 19.07 2.06 5.49
CA TRP A 69 18.59 1.87 6.86
C TRP A 69 19.31 0.75 7.62
N ASN A 70 20.00 -0.13 6.93
CA ASN A 70 20.87 -1.13 7.54
C ASN A 70 22.22 -0.54 8.02
N ASN A 71 22.51 0.70 7.68
CA ASN A 71 23.70 1.40 8.17
C ASN A 71 23.43 2.09 9.51
N SER A 72 23.85 1.46 10.59
CA SER A 72 23.64 1.95 11.97
C SER A 72 24.30 3.30 12.29
N ASP A 73 25.21 3.78 11.45
CA ASP A 73 25.93 5.04 11.70
C ASP A 73 25.14 6.28 11.23
N LEU A 74 23.99 6.10 10.57
CA LEU A 74 23.27 7.20 9.93
C LEU A 74 22.34 7.98 10.88
N ILE A 75 21.70 7.32 11.84
CA ILE A 75 20.68 7.91 12.71
C ILE A 75 20.72 7.26 14.09
N ASP A 76 20.75 8.11 15.14
CA ASP A 76 20.49 7.68 16.51
C ASP A 76 18.97 7.57 16.71
N PRO A 77 18.38 6.40 16.94
CA PRO A 77 16.94 6.24 17.12
C PRO A 77 16.46 6.96 18.40
N GLU A 78 15.25 7.48 18.34
CA GLU A 78 14.57 8.06 19.52
C GLU A 78 14.14 6.97 20.52
N LEU A 79 13.85 5.76 20.00
CA LEU A 79 13.39 4.61 20.76
C LEU A 79 14.14 3.36 20.33
N GLU A 80 14.96 2.82 21.21
CA GLU A 80 15.59 1.50 21.06
C GLU A 80 14.73 0.47 21.79
N ILE A 81 14.25 -0.55 21.09
CA ILE A 81 13.33 -1.56 21.60
C ILE A 81 14.05 -2.90 21.61
N LYS A 82 14.14 -3.52 22.78
CA LYS A 82 14.78 -4.81 22.96
C LYS A 82 13.77 -5.95 23.01
N GLY A 83 13.96 -6.98 22.19
CA GLY A 83 13.12 -8.17 22.18
C GLY A 83 13.87 -9.44 22.50
N ALA A 84 13.19 -10.40 23.14
CA ALA A 84 13.67 -11.76 23.29
C ALA A 84 13.07 -12.66 22.21
N ILE A 85 13.86 -13.59 21.66
CA ILE A 85 13.40 -14.70 20.83
C ILE A 85 13.54 -15.98 21.64
N ILE A 86 12.43 -16.66 21.93
CA ILE A 86 12.42 -17.96 22.62
C ILE A 86 12.14 -19.05 21.59
N LEU A 87 13.09 -19.93 21.37
CA LEU A 87 12.95 -21.04 20.42
C LEU A 87 12.44 -22.29 21.14
N VAL A 88 11.38 -22.90 20.61
CA VAL A 88 10.80 -24.13 21.16
C VAL A 88 10.59 -25.20 20.09
N ASP A 89 10.93 -26.44 20.40
CA ASP A 89 10.60 -27.61 19.60
C ASP A 89 9.76 -28.62 20.39
N PHE A 90 9.28 -29.66 19.73
CA PHE A 90 8.36 -30.63 20.32
C PHE A 90 8.88 -32.06 20.18
N PRO A 91 8.39 -33.03 20.98
CA PRO A 91 8.76 -34.42 20.82
C PRO A 91 8.59 -34.97 19.41
N ASP A 92 7.50 -34.54 18.73
CA ASP A 92 7.09 -34.97 17.39
C ASP A 92 7.35 -33.96 16.27
N GLN A 93 7.80 -32.74 16.60
CA GLN A 93 8.13 -31.71 15.61
C GLN A 93 9.43 -31.00 15.99
N LYS A 94 10.49 -31.24 15.24
CA LYS A 94 11.76 -30.52 15.34
C LYS A 94 11.80 -29.39 14.30
N PHE A 95 12.67 -28.38 14.52
CA PHE A 95 12.87 -27.32 13.54
C PHE A 95 13.18 -27.91 12.17
N ILE A 96 12.47 -27.44 11.15
CA ILE A 96 12.66 -27.89 9.77
C ILE A 96 14.03 -27.47 9.27
N LEU A 97 14.53 -26.29 9.68
CA LEU A 97 15.90 -25.84 9.43
C LEU A 97 16.97 -26.79 9.96
N SER A 98 16.67 -27.63 10.95
CA SER A 98 17.58 -28.68 11.45
C SER A 98 17.46 -30.01 10.70
N GLN A 99 16.69 -30.07 9.63
CA GLN A 99 16.47 -31.24 8.81
C GLN A 99 17.22 -31.11 7.45
N PRO A 100 17.47 -32.21 6.75
CA PRO A 100 18.01 -32.14 5.39
C PRO A 100 17.13 -31.33 4.45
N GLU A 101 17.75 -30.61 3.51
CA GLU A 101 17.04 -29.83 2.50
C GLU A 101 16.00 -30.70 1.74
N GLY A 102 14.79 -30.17 1.61
CA GLY A 102 13.68 -30.82 0.90
C GLY A 102 13.10 -32.07 1.60
N SER A 103 13.38 -32.28 2.89
CA SER A 103 12.91 -33.46 3.64
C SER A 103 11.48 -33.35 4.15
N ASP A 104 10.95 -32.14 4.29
CA ASP A 104 9.58 -31.88 4.70
C ASP A 104 8.59 -32.14 3.56
N PRO A 105 7.32 -32.57 3.83
CA PRO A 105 6.31 -32.81 2.81
C PRO A 105 6.05 -31.61 1.88
N ALA A 106 6.21 -30.38 2.38
CA ALA A 106 6.11 -29.16 1.58
C ALA A 106 7.41 -28.81 0.82
N GLY A 107 8.46 -29.64 0.90
CA GLY A 107 9.74 -29.43 0.22
C GLY A 107 10.73 -28.56 0.98
N ASN A 108 10.44 -28.20 2.23
CA ASN A 108 11.33 -27.40 3.08
C ASN A 108 12.35 -28.27 3.85
N PRO A 109 13.45 -27.69 4.39
CA PRO A 109 13.91 -26.33 4.13
C PRO A 109 14.48 -26.17 2.71
N VAL A 110 14.56 -24.93 2.22
CA VAL A 110 15.13 -24.61 0.91
C VAL A 110 16.23 -23.56 1.03
N GLY A 111 17.28 -23.69 0.23
CA GLY A 111 18.35 -22.69 0.13
C GLY A 111 19.27 -22.62 1.35
N VAL A 112 19.12 -23.50 2.34
CA VAL A 112 19.98 -23.60 3.52
C VAL A 112 20.43 -25.05 3.72
N GLY A 113 21.63 -25.26 4.30
CA GLY A 113 22.05 -26.58 4.78
C GLY A 113 21.37 -26.92 6.11
N GLU A 114 21.50 -28.15 6.56
CA GLU A 114 21.07 -28.59 7.89
C GLU A 114 21.75 -27.77 8.97
N ILE A 115 21.00 -27.04 9.79
CA ILE A 115 21.51 -26.22 10.88
C ILE A 115 21.45 -27.03 12.16
N PRO A 116 22.61 -27.28 12.86
CA PRO A 116 22.57 -27.97 14.12
C PRO A 116 21.62 -27.31 15.11
N ARG A 117 20.87 -28.11 15.89
CA ARG A 117 19.88 -27.60 16.85
C ARG A 117 20.45 -26.55 17.82
N ASP A 118 21.71 -26.76 18.26
CA ASP A 118 22.38 -25.85 19.20
C ASP A 118 22.78 -24.50 18.53
N ASP A 119 22.81 -24.43 17.20
CA ASP A 119 23.17 -23.24 16.44
C ASP A 119 21.90 -22.44 16.01
N LEU A 120 20.69 -22.99 16.15
CA LEU A 120 19.44 -22.36 15.77
C LEU A 120 19.18 -21.02 16.47
N PRO A 121 19.47 -20.84 17.78
CA PRO A 121 19.27 -19.53 18.42
C PRO A 121 20.06 -18.43 17.72
N GLN A 122 21.35 -18.64 17.48
CA GLN A 122 22.17 -17.65 16.79
C GLN A 122 21.73 -17.43 15.34
N TRP A 123 21.27 -18.49 14.65
CA TRP A 123 20.78 -18.39 13.29
C TRP A 123 19.52 -17.50 13.20
N TRP A 124 18.56 -17.68 14.13
CA TRP A 124 17.34 -16.86 14.19
C TRP A 124 17.62 -15.40 14.57
N GLU A 125 18.53 -15.19 15.52
CA GLU A 125 19.00 -13.85 15.88
C GLU A 125 19.62 -13.14 14.67
N ASP A 126 20.53 -13.82 13.98
CA ASP A 126 21.16 -13.27 12.77
C ASP A 126 20.15 -13.06 11.63
N TYR A 127 19.21 -13.98 11.46
CA TYR A 127 18.19 -13.88 10.41
C TYR A 127 17.27 -12.65 10.56
N LEU A 128 16.93 -12.28 11.78
CA LEU A 128 16.04 -11.15 12.05
C LEU A 128 16.77 -9.82 12.26
N ASN A 129 18.00 -9.83 12.78
CA ASN A 129 18.76 -8.61 13.08
C ASN A 129 19.79 -8.23 12.02
N THR A 130 20.43 -9.23 11.37
CA THR A 130 21.64 -8.99 10.58
C THR A 130 21.33 -9.01 9.08
N PRO A 131 21.55 -7.90 8.35
CA PRO A 131 21.41 -7.88 6.90
C PRO A 131 22.39 -8.86 6.23
N GLN A 132 21.86 -9.85 5.50
CA GLN A 132 22.63 -10.91 4.87
C GLN A 132 21.90 -11.48 3.62
N GLU A 133 22.57 -12.27 2.83
CA GLU A 133 22.04 -12.79 1.56
C GLU A 133 20.76 -13.65 1.77
N ILE A 134 20.72 -14.46 2.84
CA ILE A 134 19.58 -15.35 3.11
C ILE A 134 18.27 -14.62 3.45
N ASN A 135 18.35 -13.42 4.01
CA ASN A 135 17.19 -12.58 4.29
C ASN A 135 17.05 -11.41 3.28
N ASN A 136 17.78 -11.48 2.16
CA ASN A 136 17.81 -10.44 1.13
C ASN A 136 18.08 -9.03 1.70
N TYR A 137 18.89 -8.96 2.75
CA TYR A 137 19.23 -7.72 3.48
C TYR A 137 18.02 -7.03 4.13
N SER A 138 16.89 -7.74 4.26
CA SER A 138 15.66 -7.28 4.92
C SER A 138 15.62 -7.78 6.36
N THR A 139 15.65 -6.87 7.33
CA THR A 139 15.66 -7.16 8.77
C THR A 139 14.54 -6.43 9.48
N ILE A 140 14.19 -6.90 10.69
CA ILE A 140 13.16 -6.22 11.48
C ILE A 140 13.60 -4.81 11.89
N ASP A 141 14.86 -4.63 12.24
CA ASP A 141 15.44 -3.32 12.56
C ASP A 141 15.43 -2.38 11.36
N GLY A 142 15.89 -2.87 10.19
CA GLY A 142 15.89 -2.10 8.93
C GLY A 142 14.49 -1.65 8.55
N TYR A 143 13.51 -2.55 8.67
CA TYR A 143 12.11 -2.20 8.40
C TYR A 143 11.57 -1.11 9.35
N TRP A 144 11.78 -1.27 10.66
CA TRP A 144 11.26 -0.29 11.62
C TRP A 144 11.93 1.06 11.52
N LYS A 145 13.25 1.10 11.22
CA LYS A 145 13.95 2.34 10.88
C LYS A 145 13.36 2.99 9.63
N GLU A 146 13.14 2.23 8.56
CA GLU A 146 12.54 2.75 7.33
C GLU A 146 11.13 3.28 7.57
N ASN A 147 10.26 2.47 8.20
CA ASN A 147 8.86 2.81 8.41
C ASN A 147 8.67 4.01 9.36
N SER A 148 9.58 4.20 10.32
CA SER A 148 9.57 5.28 11.32
C SER A 148 10.49 6.47 10.96
N PHE A 149 11.14 6.44 9.80
CA PHE A 149 12.14 7.44 9.39
C PHE A 149 13.31 7.57 10.38
N GLY A 150 13.79 6.44 10.87
CA GLY A 150 14.92 6.32 11.78
C GLY A 150 14.59 6.53 13.25
N LYS A 151 13.34 6.80 13.61
CA LYS A 151 12.97 7.04 15.02
C LYS A 151 12.98 5.80 15.89
N TRP A 152 12.71 4.63 15.32
CA TRP A 152 12.66 3.36 16.05
C TRP A 152 13.73 2.40 15.57
N SER A 153 14.33 1.69 16.51
CA SER A 153 15.27 0.59 16.28
C SER A 153 14.83 -0.62 17.10
N VAL A 154 15.03 -1.82 16.57
CA VAL A 154 14.67 -3.09 17.22
C VAL A 154 15.89 -3.98 17.27
N ASP A 155 16.23 -4.49 18.46
CA ASP A 155 17.32 -5.43 18.68
C ASP A 155 16.81 -6.67 19.39
N LEU A 156 17.14 -7.86 18.87
CA LEU A 156 16.64 -9.13 19.34
C LEU A 156 17.77 -9.98 19.90
N THR A 157 17.51 -10.65 21.02
CA THR A 157 18.40 -11.65 21.62
C THR A 157 17.69 -13.00 21.70
N SER A 158 18.33 -14.07 21.27
CA SER A 158 17.73 -15.40 21.20
C SER A 158 18.09 -16.32 22.37
N PHE A 159 17.16 -17.23 22.72
CA PHE A 159 17.23 -18.20 23.81
C PHE A 159 16.71 -19.58 23.39
N GLY A 160 17.28 -20.64 23.93
CA GLY A 160 16.81 -22.00 23.70
C GLY A 160 17.79 -22.77 22.78
N VAL A 161 17.35 -23.80 22.11
CA VAL A 161 16.00 -24.34 21.83
C VAL A 161 15.51 -25.17 23.01
N TYR A 162 14.32 -24.93 23.53
CA TYR A 162 13.70 -25.73 24.60
C TYR A 162 12.78 -26.79 24.01
N GLU A 163 12.92 -28.05 24.45
CA GLU A 163 11.98 -29.10 24.07
C GLU A 163 10.74 -29.04 24.98
N MET A 164 9.57 -28.88 24.36
CA MET A 164 8.28 -28.83 25.07
C MET A 164 7.84 -30.20 25.55
N ASP A 165 7.11 -30.27 26.66
CA ASP A 165 6.70 -31.53 27.29
C ASP A 165 5.63 -32.33 26.52
N HIS A 166 4.92 -31.65 25.60
CA HIS A 166 3.76 -32.20 24.88
C HIS A 166 3.96 -32.13 23.38
N TYR A 167 3.10 -32.85 22.66
CA TYR A 167 3.14 -32.90 21.19
C TYR A 167 2.74 -31.57 20.57
N TYR A 168 3.28 -31.25 19.41
CA TYR A 168 3.03 -30.03 18.64
C TYR A 168 1.56 -29.71 18.47
N TRP A 169 0.75 -30.69 18.01
CA TRP A 169 -0.67 -30.51 17.78
C TRP A 169 -1.51 -30.25 19.07
N GLN A 170 -1.03 -30.62 20.26
CA GLN A 170 -1.67 -30.32 21.52
C GLN A 170 -1.60 -28.82 21.89
N TYR A 171 -0.62 -28.13 21.35
CA TYR A 171 -0.50 -26.68 21.47
C TYR A 171 -1.34 -25.97 20.40
N GLY A 172 -1.30 -26.41 19.15
CA GLY A 172 -2.05 -25.81 18.05
C GLY A 172 -3.55 -25.95 18.19
N MET A 173 -4.05 -27.15 18.50
CA MET A 173 -5.47 -27.41 18.68
C MET A 173 -6.06 -26.83 19.98
N ASN A 174 -5.24 -26.25 20.85
CA ASN A 174 -5.73 -25.48 21.99
C ASN A 174 -6.41 -24.17 21.61
N GLU A 175 -6.21 -23.71 20.39
CA GLU A 175 -6.54 -22.37 19.97
C GLU A 175 -7.87 -22.32 19.20
N PHE A 176 -8.52 -21.19 19.30
CA PHE A 176 -9.61 -20.73 18.44
C PHE A 176 -10.72 -21.72 18.06
N GLY A 177 -11.11 -22.61 18.98
CA GLY A 177 -12.26 -23.49 18.77
C GLY A 177 -11.94 -24.80 18.06
N GLN A 178 -10.68 -25.15 17.89
CA GLN A 178 -10.24 -26.39 17.26
C GLN A 178 -10.28 -27.62 18.21
N GLN A 179 -10.67 -27.38 19.45
CA GLN A 179 -10.72 -28.43 20.50
C GLN A 179 -11.60 -29.63 20.14
N GLU A 180 -12.55 -29.48 19.21
CA GLU A 180 -13.37 -30.60 18.71
C GLU A 180 -12.59 -31.62 17.87
N ASN A 181 -11.42 -31.22 17.35
CA ASN A 181 -10.52 -32.10 16.60
C ASN A 181 -9.59 -32.92 17.50
N ILE A 182 -9.60 -32.68 18.83
CA ILE A 182 -8.71 -33.35 19.78
C ILE A 182 -9.16 -34.77 20.00
N PRO A 183 -8.27 -35.78 19.81
CA PRO A 183 -8.59 -37.18 20.06
C PRO A 183 -8.94 -37.45 21.53
N GLU A 184 -9.84 -38.39 21.79
CA GLU A 184 -10.23 -38.78 23.13
C GLU A 184 -9.02 -39.22 23.98
N GLY A 185 -8.89 -38.66 25.16
CA GLY A 185 -7.83 -38.99 26.13
C GLY A 185 -6.62 -38.07 26.11
N TYR A 186 -6.64 -37.01 25.28
CA TYR A 186 -5.61 -36.00 25.25
C TYR A 186 -6.13 -34.63 25.75
N ASP A 187 -5.24 -33.90 26.38
CA ASP A 187 -5.43 -32.50 26.76
C ASP A 187 -4.68 -31.56 25.83
N THR A 188 -4.98 -30.27 25.87
CA THR A 188 -4.29 -29.20 25.14
C THR A 188 -3.63 -28.22 26.11
N TYR A 189 -2.65 -27.45 25.60
CA TYR A 189 -1.78 -26.61 26.41
C TYR A 189 -1.52 -25.26 25.78
N SER A 190 -1.23 -24.26 26.61
CA SER A 190 -0.83 -22.93 26.16
C SER A 190 0.65 -22.95 25.78
N ILE A 191 0.96 -22.65 24.52
CA ILE A 191 2.33 -22.53 24.06
C ILE A 191 3.05 -21.35 24.71
N MET A 192 2.35 -20.22 24.90
CA MET A 192 2.93 -19.04 25.55
C MET A 192 3.39 -19.33 26.96
N ASP A 193 2.50 -19.94 27.77
CA ASP A 193 2.80 -20.19 29.18
C ASP A 193 4.00 -21.15 29.35
N HIS A 194 4.01 -22.26 28.58
CA HIS A 194 5.05 -23.27 28.69
C HIS A 194 6.39 -22.80 28.11
N ALA A 195 6.39 -22.02 27.03
CA ALA A 195 7.63 -21.49 26.46
C ALA A 195 8.31 -20.46 27.38
N ILE A 196 7.52 -19.57 27.99
CA ILE A 196 8.04 -18.62 28.98
C ILE A 196 8.57 -19.35 30.21
N GLU A 197 7.84 -20.35 30.73
CA GLU A 197 8.31 -21.17 31.85
C GLU A 197 9.64 -21.87 31.54
N ALA A 198 9.78 -22.42 30.33
CA ALA A 198 11.00 -23.11 29.91
C ALA A 198 12.21 -22.17 29.79
N ALA A 199 12.01 -20.92 29.38
CA ALA A 199 13.06 -19.92 29.16
C ALA A 199 13.40 -19.12 30.43
N GLN A 200 12.59 -19.17 31.48
CA GLN A 200 12.65 -18.23 32.61
C GLN A 200 14.05 -18.19 33.28
N GLU A 201 14.74 -19.31 33.44
CA GLU A 201 16.04 -19.35 34.09
C GLU A 201 17.11 -18.62 33.26
N GLU A 202 17.09 -18.76 31.95
CA GLU A 202 18.05 -18.09 31.04
C GLU A 202 17.73 -16.61 30.87
N LEU A 203 16.43 -16.25 30.78
CA LEU A 203 15.99 -14.87 30.76
C LEU A 203 16.45 -14.11 32.02
N ASP A 204 16.23 -14.71 33.22
CA ASP A 204 16.67 -14.12 34.49
C ASP A 204 18.23 -14.04 34.57
N ALA A 205 18.93 -15.00 33.99
CA ALA A 205 20.38 -15.06 34.01
C ALA A 205 21.04 -14.05 33.03
N SER A 206 20.34 -13.63 31.99
CA SER A 206 20.81 -12.60 31.06
C SER A 206 21.04 -11.24 31.75
N GLY A 207 20.22 -10.93 32.75
CA GLY A 207 20.24 -9.67 33.48
C GLY A 207 19.77 -8.47 32.65
N GLU A 208 19.20 -8.73 31.45
CA GLU A 208 18.59 -7.72 30.58
C GLU A 208 17.06 -7.67 30.82
N GLU A 209 16.48 -6.51 30.56
CA GLU A 209 15.03 -6.34 30.49
C GLU A 209 14.63 -6.27 29.02
N TYR A 210 13.64 -7.07 28.64
CA TYR A 210 13.10 -7.10 27.26
C TYR A 210 11.73 -6.43 27.23
N ASP A 211 11.54 -5.57 26.24
CA ASP A 211 10.28 -4.85 26.03
C ASP A 211 9.18 -5.78 25.48
N PHE A 212 9.61 -6.83 24.76
CA PHE A 212 8.70 -7.83 24.19
C PHE A 212 9.39 -9.18 23.97
N THR A 213 8.58 -10.21 23.64
CA THR A 213 9.07 -11.56 23.39
C THR A 213 8.43 -12.18 22.14
N PHE A 214 9.23 -12.67 21.23
CA PHE A 214 8.81 -13.61 20.20
C PHE A 214 9.07 -15.05 20.65
N ILE A 215 8.05 -15.89 20.61
CA ILE A 215 8.17 -17.34 20.75
C ILE A 215 8.15 -17.91 19.34
N VAL A 216 9.25 -18.49 18.90
CA VAL A 216 9.36 -19.15 17.59
C VAL A 216 9.32 -20.65 17.82
N HIS A 217 8.27 -21.28 17.33
CA HIS A 217 8.11 -22.73 17.43
C HIS A 217 8.53 -23.44 16.16
N ALA A 218 9.05 -24.66 16.32
CA ALA A 218 9.38 -25.55 15.21
C ALA A 218 8.15 -25.83 14.34
N GLY A 219 8.37 -25.92 13.04
CA GLY A 219 7.32 -26.19 12.06
C GLY A 219 6.52 -24.95 11.64
N TYR A 220 5.39 -25.17 11.05
CA TYR A 220 4.59 -24.11 10.41
C TYR A 220 3.62 -23.45 11.38
N GLY A 221 3.33 -22.18 11.14
CA GLY A 221 2.12 -21.54 11.63
C GLY A 221 0.90 -21.99 10.82
N GLU A 222 -0.29 -22.02 11.42
CA GLU A 222 -1.52 -22.44 10.73
C GLU A 222 -1.77 -21.62 9.45
N SER A 223 -1.61 -20.31 9.52
CA SER A 223 -1.84 -19.41 8.38
C SER A 223 -0.80 -19.55 7.26
N ASP A 224 0.30 -20.22 7.54
CA ASP A 224 1.42 -20.31 6.61
C ASP A 224 1.38 -21.58 5.77
N ILE A 225 0.65 -22.62 6.18
CA ILE A 225 0.59 -23.89 5.44
C ILE A 225 -0.62 -24.01 4.55
N TRP A 226 -1.74 -23.40 4.89
CA TRP A 226 -2.88 -23.43 4.00
C TRP A 226 -3.30 -22.04 3.53
N GLN A 227 -3.84 -22.00 2.35
CA GLN A 227 -4.25 -20.80 1.67
C GLN A 227 -5.67 -20.45 2.07
N GLN A 228 -5.83 -19.79 3.23
CA GLN A 228 -7.15 -19.43 3.75
C GLN A 228 -7.94 -18.55 2.81
N PHE A 229 -7.25 -17.67 2.13
CA PHE A 229 -7.84 -16.55 1.43
C PHE A 229 -7.66 -16.63 -0.08
N GLY A 230 -7.18 -17.76 -0.56
CA GLY A 230 -6.90 -18.00 -1.95
C GLY A 230 -7.13 -19.46 -2.32
N GLU A 231 -6.26 -19.96 -3.18
CA GLU A 231 -6.28 -21.35 -3.62
C GLU A 231 -5.98 -22.29 -2.46
N MET A 232 -6.70 -23.37 -2.36
CA MET A 232 -6.43 -24.43 -1.39
C MET A 232 -5.27 -25.29 -1.86
N MET A 233 -4.46 -25.81 -0.92
CA MET A 233 -3.37 -26.73 -1.24
C MET A 233 -3.88 -28.04 -1.87
N PHE A 234 -5.07 -28.49 -1.50
CA PHE A 234 -5.72 -29.70 -2.00
C PHE A 234 -7.10 -29.37 -2.54
N ASP A 235 -7.53 -30.08 -3.58
CA ASP A 235 -8.82 -29.84 -4.21
C ASP A 235 -10.00 -30.30 -3.33
N ARG A 236 -9.82 -31.35 -2.56
CA ARG A 236 -10.85 -31.93 -1.69
C ARG A 236 -10.24 -32.59 -0.46
N PRO A 237 -11.00 -32.74 0.63
CA PRO A 237 -10.53 -33.41 1.84
C PRO A 237 -9.98 -34.83 1.58
N GLU A 238 -10.62 -35.57 0.65
CA GLU A 238 -10.25 -36.94 0.30
C GLU A 238 -8.92 -37.01 -0.48
N ASP A 239 -8.44 -35.92 -1.03
CA ASP A 239 -7.21 -35.85 -1.80
C ASP A 239 -5.98 -35.57 -0.91
N ILE A 240 -6.19 -35.32 0.39
CA ILE A 240 -5.11 -35.06 1.35
C ILE A 240 -4.36 -36.36 1.66
N PRO A 241 -3.07 -36.48 1.31
CA PRO A 241 -2.30 -37.68 1.56
C PRO A 241 -1.92 -37.83 3.03
N ASP A 242 -1.52 -39.03 3.43
CA ASP A 242 -1.22 -39.38 4.83
C ASP A 242 -0.10 -38.54 5.44
N GLU A 243 0.82 -38.01 4.65
CA GLU A 243 1.93 -37.14 5.10
C GLU A 243 1.46 -35.77 5.61
N PHE A 244 0.25 -35.34 5.19
CA PHE A 244 -0.40 -34.11 5.69
C PHE A 244 -1.55 -34.43 6.67
N GLY A 245 -1.70 -35.69 7.04
CA GLY A 245 -2.66 -36.16 8.04
C GLY A 245 -2.10 -36.16 9.45
N PRO A 246 -2.85 -36.77 10.40
CA PRO A 246 -2.38 -36.99 11.77
C PRO A 246 -1.09 -37.84 11.79
N PRO A 247 -0.18 -37.57 12.77
CA PRO A 247 1.00 -38.39 12.94
C PRO A 247 0.65 -39.89 13.04
N ALA A 248 1.51 -40.75 12.48
CA ALA A 248 1.24 -42.20 12.39
C ALA A 248 0.93 -42.84 13.74
N TYR A 249 1.66 -42.45 14.80
CA TYR A 249 1.44 -42.96 16.16
C TYR A 249 0.04 -42.59 16.70
N LEU A 250 -0.50 -41.43 16.31
CA LEU A 250 -1.82 -40.98 16.71
C LEU A 250 -2.89 -41.72 15.92
N LYS A 251 -2.69 -41.89 14.63
CA LYS A 251 -3.62 -42.61 13.73
C LYS A 251 -3.68 -44.11 14.05
N GLU A 252 -2.60 -44.72 14.57
CA GLU A 252 -2.62 -46.08 15.10
C GLU A 252 -3.52 -46.23 16.33
N GLN A 253 -3.61 -45.24 17.18
CA GLN A 253 -4.45 -45.23 18.38
C GLN A 253 -5.88 -44.75 18.08
N HIS A 254 -6.03 -43.87 17.13
CA HIS A 254 -7.26 -43.23 16.70
C HIS A 254 -7.47 -43.39 15.19
N PRO A 255 -7.79 -44.60 14.70
CA PRO A 255 -7.95 -44.88 13.28
C PRO A 255 -9.16 -44.17 12.64
N GLU A 256 -10.02 -43.56 13.43
CA GLU A 256 -11.13 -42.72 13.00
C GLU A 256 -10.71 -41.30 12.55
N LEU A 257 -9.49 -40.87 12.84
CA LEU A 257 -9.02 -39.57 12.43
C LEU A 257 -8.81 -39.52 10.91
N GLU A 258 -9.41 -38.51 10.32
CA GLU A 258 -9.26 -38.19 8.91
C GLU A 258 -7.95 -37.40 8.66
N ASN A 259 -7.50 -37.30 7.42
CA ASN A 259 -6.36 -36.48 7.05
C ASN A 259 -6.70 -34.98 6.99
N TRP A 260 -7.93 -34.62 7.27
CA TRP A 260 -8.41 -33.25 7.33
C TRP A 260 -9.05 -32.92 8.68
N ALA A 261 -9.10 -31.64 8.98
CA ALA A 261 -9.82 -31.08 10.10
C ALA A 261 -10.39 -29.71 9.74
N ASN A 262 -11.37 -29.23 10.50
CA ASN A 262 -11.88 -27.87 10.37
C ASN A 262 -11.03 -26.90 11.18
N THR A 263 -11.04 -25.64 10.77
CA THR A 263 -10.53 -24.53 11.58
C THR A 263 -11.63 -23.52 11.87
N ARG A 264 -11.32 -22.45 12.60
CA ARG A 264 -12.29 -21.36 12.87
C ARG A 264 -12.75 -20.63 11.59
N TYR A 265 -11.98 -20.74 10.49
CA TYR A 265 -12.25 -20.02 9.26
C TYR A 265 -12.79 -20.91 8.13
N VAL A 266 -12.36 -22.16 8.09
CA VAL A 266 -12.71 -23.06 6.99
C VAL A 266 -13.29 -24.38 7.49
N PRO A 267 -14.22 -24.97 6.76
CA PRO A 267 -14.84 -26.25 7.15
C PRO A 267 -13.85 -27.43 7.04
N TRP A 268 -12.77 -27.29 6.30
CA TRP A 268 -11.71 -28.30 6.18
C TRP A 268 -10.40 -27.69 5.69
N THR A 269 -9.31 -28.25 6.14
CA THR A 269 -7.95 -28.13 5.62
C THR A 269 -7.19 -29.40 5.96
N SER A 270 -5.91 -29.55 5.60
CA SER A 270 -5.14 -30.69 6.06
C SER A 270 -5.11 -30.71 7.60
N TRP A 271 -5.12 -31.93 8.17
CA TRP A 271 -5.00 -32.08 9.61
C TRP A 271 -3.72 -31.47 10.15
N TRP A 272 -2.64 -31.61 9.37
CA TRP A 272 -1.32 -31.02 9.65
C TRP A 272 -1.41 -29.48 9.78
N ALA A 273 -2.09 -28.80 8.86
CA ALA A 273 -2.30 -27.36 8.96
C ALA A 273 -3.19 -26.99 10.15
N ALA A 274 -4.31 -27.68 10.34
CA ALA A 274 -5.21 -27.40 11.46
C ALA A 274 -4.61 -27.68 12.84
N ALA A 275 -3.57 -28.51 12.90
CA ALA A 275 -2.85 -28.83 14.11
C ALA A 275 -1.73 -27.86 14.47
N ALA A 276 -1.40 -26.95 13.56
CA ALA A 276 -0.35 -25.95 13.77
C ALA A 276 -0.82 -24.81 14.68
N PRO A 277 0.05 -24.28 15.55
CA PRO A 277 -0.27 -23.08 16.31
C PRO A 277 -0.49 -21.88 15.38
N TRP A 278 -1.46 -21.05 15.73
CA TRP A 278 -1.75 -19.82 14.99
C TRP A 278 -0.76 -18.71 15.38
N PRO A 279 -0.08 -18.05 14.43
CA PRO A 279 0.70 -16.83 14.72
C PRO A 279 -0.20 -15.76 15.34
N ARG A 280 0.22 -15.20 16.49
CA ARG A 280 -0.59 -14.22 17.21
C ARG A 280 0.22 -13.44 18.22
N ALA A 281 -0.26 -12.26 18.61
CA ALA A 281 0.29 -11.47 19.69
C ALA A 281 -0.67 -11.33 20.87
N ASN A 282 -0.12 -11.36 22.07
CA ASN A 282 -0.78 -10.93 23.30
C ASN A 282 -0.28 -9.52 23.66
N ILE A 283 -1.08 -8.53 23.32
CA ILE A 283 -0.76 -7.11 23.52
C ILE A 283 -0.46 -6.77 24.97
N ARG A 284 -1.13 -7.42 25.92
CA ARG A 284 -0.99 -7.10 27.35
C ARG A 284 0.34 -7.52 27.94
N ASP A 285 0.84 -8.64 27.47
CA ASP A 285 2.04 -9.26 28.03
C ASP A 285 3.25 -9.04 27.13
N GLY A 286 3.08 -8.40 25.96
CA GLY A 286 4.15 -8.15 24.99
C GLY A 286 4.72 -9.44 24.40
N ILE A 287 3.91 -10.50 24.25
CA ILE A 287 4.36 -11.82 23.78
C ILE A 287 3.69 -12.13 22.44
N SER A 288 4.47 -12.59 21.48
CA SER A 288 3.96 -13.11 20.21
C SER A 288 4.44 -14.53 19.96
N VAL A 289 3.56 -15.37 19.38
CA VAL A 289 3.88 -16.72 18.92
C VAL A 289 3.99 -16.71 17.41
N GLN A 290 5.10 -17.26 16.89
CA GLN A 290 5.43 -17.34 15.48
C GLN A 290 5.82 -18.77 15.11
N GLY A 291 5.44 -19.22 13.91
CA GLY A 291 5.96 -20.46 13.34
C GLY A 291 7.34 -20.25 12.74
N GLU A 292 8.09 -21.34 12.58
CA GLU A 292 9.34 -21.34 11.80
C GLU A 292 9.13 -20.89 10.35
N SER A 293 7.92 -21.01 9.84
CA SER A 293 7.49 -20.54 8.52
C SER A 293 7.21 -19.04 8.45
N SER A 294 7.09 -18.35 9.58
CA SER A 294 6.78 -16.93 9.60
C SER A 294 7.92 -16.12 8.98
N GLY A 295 7.60 -15.31 7.98
CA GLY A 295 8.54 -14.35 7.40
C GLY A 295 8.68 -13.08 8.21
N MET A 296 9.70 -12.29 7.91
CA MET A 296 10.01 -11.03 8.61
C MET A 296 8.80 -10.09 8.67
N ALA A 297 7.97 -10.06 7.61
CA ALA A 297 6.76 -9.24 7.57
C ALA A 297 5.70 -9.67 8.57
N VAL A 298 5.60 -10.97 8.89
CA VAL A 298 4.70 -11.47 9.94
C VAL A 298 5.23 -11.07 11.31
N PHE A 299 6.54 -11.19 11.55
CA PHE A 299 7.14 -10.68 12.79
C PHE A 299 6.90 -9.18 12.98
N ALA A 300 7.04 -8.39 11.91
CA ALA A 300 6.76 -6.96 11.94
C ALA A 300 5.27 -6.67 12.24
N HIS A 301 4.34 -7.42 11.66
CA HIS A 301 2.90 -7.31 11.92
C HIS A 301 2.57 -7.59 13.40
N GLU A 302 3.05 -8.71 13.92
CA GLU A 302 2.79 -9.09 15.32
C GLU A 302 3.46 -8.11 16.31
N PHE A 303 4.60 -7.54 15.94
CA PHE A 303 5.19 -6.44 16.70
C PHE A 303 4.29 -5.19 16.65
N GLY A 304 3.65 -4.90 15.54
CA GLY A 304 2.65 -3.84 15.43
C GLY A 304 1.51 -3.98 16.46
N HIS A 305 1.07 -5.20 16.76
CA HIS A 305 0.12 -5.46 17.83
C HIS A 305 0.67 -5.10 19.21
N ILE A 306 1.93 -5.45 19.49
CA ILE A 306 2.60 -5.07 20.73
C ILE A 306 2.63 -3.55 20.89
N MET A 307 2.78 -2.82 19.78
CA MET A 307 2.72 -1.36 19.74
C MET A 307 1.27 -0.81 19.72
N ASN A 308 0.27 -1.63 20.07
CA ASN A 308 -1.14 -1.26 20.20
C ASN A 308 -1.82 -0.83 18.89
N LEU A 309 -1.44 -1.47 17.79
CA LEU A 309 -2.17 -1.44 16.53
C LEU A 309 -3.00 -2.73 16.40
N TYR A 310 -4.21 -2.65 15.87
CA TYR A 310 -5.12 -3.78 15.74
C TYR A 310 -5.24 -4.20 14.29
N ASP A 311 -5.62 -5.46 14.07
CA ASP A 311 -5.90 -5.99 12.75
C ASP A 311 -6.89 -5.13 11.97
N ASN A 312 -6.56 -4.89 10.70
CA ASN A 312 -7.40 -4.13 9.78
C ASN A 312 -7.72 -4.91 8.49
N TYR A 313 -8.03 -6.18 8.63
CA TYR A 313 -8.47 -7.04 7.53
C TYR A 313 -9.82 -7.69 7.83
N ASN A 314 -10.50 -8.11 6.75
CA ASN A 314 -11.76 -8.83 6.83
C ASN A 314 -11.55 -10.32 7.07
N ASN A 315 -12.65 -11.01 7.40
CA ASN A 315 -12.75 -12.46 7.21
C ASN A 315 -13.35 -12.75 5.82
N PRO A 316 -12.59 -13.26 4.85
CA PRO A 316 -13.10 -13.51 3.49
C PRO A 316 -14.08 -14.69 3.42
N TYR A 317 -14.23 -15.45 4.51
CA TYR A 317 -15.24 -16.51 4.66
C TYR A 317 -16.47 -16.06 5.46
N ALA A 318 -16.56 -14.76 5.78
CA ALA A 318 -17.74 -14.21 6.43
C ALA A 318 -18.98 -14.32 5.55
N ASP A 319 -20.14 -14.43 6.16
CA ASP A 319 -21.43 -14.37 5.48
C ASP A 319 -22.25 -13.20 6.07
N PRO A 320 -22.55 -12.14 5.32
CA PRO A 320 -22.15 -11.93 3.93
C PRO A 320 -20.64 -11.72 3.73
N VAL A 321 -20.14 -12.04 2.55
CA VAL A 321 -18.75 -11.79 2.16
C VAL A 321 -18.53 -10.27 2.09
N SER A 322 -17.39 -9.80 2.59
CA SER A 322 -16.96 -8.40 2.47
C SER A 322 -15.52 -8.33 1.99
N ARG A 323 -15.18 -7.27 1.27
CA ARG A 323 -13.80 -7.05 0.85
C ARG A 323 -12.86 -6.76 2.04
N THR A 324 -11.57 -6.86 1.83
CA THR A 324 -10.57 -6.39 2.78
C THR A 324 -10.67 -4.87 2.98
N TYR A 325 -10.16 -4.36 4.10
CA TYR A 325 -10.36 -2.95 4.47
C TYR A 325 -9.26 -2.05 3.92
N SER A 326 -8.01 -2.46 4.07
CA SER A 326 -6.84 -1.74 3.56
C SER A 326 -5.93 -2.59 2.65
N GLY A 327 -6.23 -3.88 2.50
CA GLY A 327 -5.54 -4.76 1.54
C GLY A 327 -4.02 -4.78 1.70
N PRO A 328 -3.28 -4.78 0.59
CA PRO A 328 -1.82 -4.86 0.60
C PRO A 328 -1.15 -3.57 1.09
N TRP A 329 -1.89 -2.48 1.27
CA TRP A 329 -1.35 -1.15 1.54
C TRP A 329 -0.94 -0.90 2.99
N GLU A 330 -1.32 -1.77 3.93
CA GLU A 330 -1.09 -1.59 5.36
C GLU A 330 -0.50 -2.86 5.99
N LEU A 331 0.55 -2.69 6.81
CA LEU A 331 1.15 -3.78 7.57
C LEU A 331 0.13 -4.54 8.42
N MET A 332 -0.76 -3.83 9.13
CA MET A 332 -1.80 -4.44 9.98
C MET A 332 -2.97 -5.03 9.18
N SER A 333 -2.78 -5.22 7.88
CA SER A 333 -3.70 -5.88 6.95
C SER A 333 -2.93 -6.93 6.12
N ARG A 334 -3.24 -7.06 4.84
CA ARG A 334 -2.58 -8.04 3.94
C ARG A 334 -1.14 -7.64 3.57
N GLY A 335 -0.73 -6.42 3.87
CA GLY A 335 0.66 -5.99 3.74
C GLY A 335 1.67 -6.78 4.58
N SER A 336 1.20 -7.55 5.59
CA SER A 336 2.01 -8.51 6.34
C SER A 336 2.44 -9.74 5.54
N PHE A 337 1.85 -9.96 4.38
CA PHE A 337 2.21 -11.08 3.49
C PHE A 337 2.93 -10.61 2.22
N ASN A 338 3.27 -9.32 2.13
CA ASN A 338 3.92 -8.74 0.97
C ASN A 338 5.34 -9.29 0.79
N GLY A 339 5.81 -9.25 -0.45
CA GLY A 339 7.11 -9.74 -0.88
C GLY A 339 7.06 -10.30 -2.30
N PRO A 340 8.21 -10.52 -2.94
CA PRO A 340 8.26 -11.13 -4.27
C PRO A 340 7.68 -12.55 -4.25
N GLY A 341 7.23 -13.06 -5.40
CA GLY A 341 6.57 -14.38 -5.48
C GLY A 341 5.15 -14.39 -4.95
N GLY A 342 4.73 -13.34 -4.24
CA GLY A 342 3.38 -13.17 -3.73
C GLY A 342 3.06 -14.00 -2.49
N ASN A 343 1.83 -13.85 -2.01
CA ASN A 343 1.35 -14.38 -0.74
C ASN A 343 1.44 -15.91 -0.63
N HIS A 344 1.38 -16.61 -1.76
CA HIS A 344 1.35 -18.07 -1.81
C HIS A 344 2.72 -18.73 -1.73
N THR A 345 3.80 -17.95 -1.60
CA THR A 345 5.17 -18.47 -1.36
C THR A 345 5.61 -18.36 0.10
N ARG A 346 4.77 -17.78 0.98
CA ARG A 346 5.10 -17.50 2.39
C ARG A 346 5.33 -18.73 3.28
N TRP A 347 4.93 -19.93 2.83
CA TRP A 347 5.22 -21.19 3.57
C TRP A 347 6.62 -21.76 3.31
N THR A 348 7.43 -21.08 2.52
CA THR A 348 8.84 -21.48 2.33
C THR A 348 9.64 -21.25 3.62
N ILE A 349 10.42 -22.23 4.05
CA ILE A 349 11.29 -22.13 5.23
C ILE A 349 12.75 -22.19 4.79
N PRO A 350 13.57 -21.16 5.09
CA PRO A 350 13.18 -19.86 5.64
C PRO A 350 12.32 -19.07 4.66
N SER A 351 11.47 -18.18 5.17
CA SER A 351 10.62 -17.33 4.33
C SER A 351 11.44 -16.16 3.78
N TYR A 352 11.70 -16.16 2.47
CA TYR A 352 12.50 -15.12 1.77
C TYR A 352 11.82 -14.57 0.52
N GLU A 353 10.59 -14.93 0.28
CA GLU A 353 9.70 -14.45 -0.80
C GLU A 353 8.46 -13.79 -0.19
N GLY A 354 7.28 -14.35 -0.34
CA GLY A 354 6.08 -13.85 0.32
C GLY A 354 6.26 -13.71 1.83
N ALA A 355 5.70 -12.67 2.42
CA ALA A 355 5.88 -12.27 3.83
C ALA A 355 7.32 -11.89 4.23
N SER A 356 8.17 -11.49 3.28
CA SER A 356 9.55 -11.07 3.55
C SER A 356 9.78 -9.56 3.47
N SER A 357 8.87 -8.81 2.84
CA SER A 357 8.97 -7.35 2.69
C SER A 357 7.65 -6.70 3.09
N PRO A 358 7.47 -6.37 4.38
CA PRO A 358 6.20 -5.81 4.86
C PRO A 358 5.92 -4.43 4.25
N SER A 359 4.65 -4.16 3.97
CA SER A 359 4.22 -2.82 3.57
C SER A 359 4.43 -1.79 4.67
N HIS A 360 4.68 -0.56 4.30
CA HIS A 360 4.68 0.55 5.25
C HIS A 360 3.32 0.69 5.96
N HIS A 361 3.34 1.28 7.14
CA HIS A 361 2.13 1.81 7.74
C HIS A 361 1.55 2.93 6.89
N MET A 362 0.23 2.94 6.77
CA MET A 362 -0.49 4.06 6.17
C MET A 362 -0.42 5.29 7.08
N LEU A 363 -0.67 6.48 6.50
CA LEU A 363 -0.56 7.78 7.14
C LEU A 363 -1.20 7.83 8.54
N ARG A 364 -2.40 7.27 8.69
CA ARG A 364 -3.11 7.19 9.97
C ARG A 364 -2.27 6.54 11.06
N ASN A 365 -1.63 5.41 10.75
CA ASN A 365 -0.83 4.67 11.71
C ASN A 365 0.52 5.36 11.96
N LYS A 366 1.14 5.96 10.95
CA LYS A 366 2.36 6.78 11.12
C LYS A 366 2.12 7.98 12.04
N ILE A 367 0.99 8.67 11.89
CA ILE A 367 0.58 9.77 12.80
C ILE A 367 0.38 9.23 14.22
N LYS A 368 -0.40 8.16 14.37
CA LYS A 368 -0.69 7.56 15.68
C LYS A 368 0.57 7.12 16.42
N GLN A 369 1.52 6.53 15.72
CA GLN A 369 2.79 6.06 16.31
C GLN A 369 3.81 7.18 16.54
N GLY A 370 3.50 8.41 16.14
CA GLY A 370 4.40 9.55 16.31
C GLY A 370 5.61 9.52 15.37
N TYR A 371 5.51 8.81 14.24
CA TYR A 371 6.59 8.80 13.24
C TYR A 371 6.70 10.12 12.50
N LEU A 372 5.60 10.89 12.43
CA LEU A 372 5.51 12.17 11.77
C LEU A 372 5.44 13.31 12.79
N THR A 373 6.08 14.42 12.48
CA THR A 373 5.90 15.70 13.15
C THR A 373 4.73 16.47 12.54
N ASP A 374 4.18 17.45 13.26
CA ASP A 374 2.97 18.20 12.83
C ASP A 374 3.19 18.99 11.53
N ASP A 375 4.43 19.25 11.12
CA ASP A 375 4.79 19.91 9.87
C ASP A 375 5.02 18.96 8.70
N GLN A 376 4.98 17.66 8.91
CA GLN A 376 5.14 16.62 7.89
C GLN A 376 3.82 16.12 7.29
N TYR A 377 2.68 16.63 7.76
CA TYR A 377 1.37 16.41 7.15
C TYR A 377 0.46 17.63 7.38
N ILE A 378 -0.59 17.76 6.60
CA ILE A 378 -1.53 18.88 6.73
C ILE A 378 -2.83 18.37 7.36
N ASN A 379 -3.20 18.94 8.51
CA ASN A 379 -4.52 18.76 9.09
C ASN A 379 -5.50 19.78 8.51
N VAL A 380 -6.65 19.30 8.08
CA VAL A 380 -7.72 20.10 7.49
C VAL A 380 -9.03 19.75 8.19
N ASP A 381 -9.80 20.76 8.62
CA ASP A 381 -11.20 20.54 9.01
C ASP A 381 -12.09 20.62 7.76
N ARG A 382 -12.87 19.56 7.52
CA ARG A 382 -13.78 19.52 6.36
C ARG A 382 -14.72 20.74 6.29
N ASP A 383 -15.29 21.13 7.43
CA ASP A 383 -16.27 22.21 7.47
C ASP A 383 -15.62 23.59 7.23
N GLU A 384 -14.31 23.71 7.50
CA GLU A 384 -13.54 24.93 7.17
C GLU A 384 -13.34 25.08 5.66
N LEU A 385 -13.22 23.98 4.90
CA LEU A 385 -13.04 24.02 3.44
C LEU A 385 -14.17 24.76 2.70
N GLU A 386 -15.41 24.71 3.22
CA GLU A 386 -16.52 25.48 2.68
C GLU A 386 -16.25 27.00 2.71
N HIS A 387 -15.45 27.43 3.69
CA HIS A 387 -15.21 28.84 3.97
C HIS A 387 -13.82 29.34 3.53
N THR A 388 -12.86 28.44 3.37
CA THR A 388 -11.47 28.77 3.01
C THR A 388 -11.13 28.50 1.55
N GLY A 389 -11.90 27.63 0.88
CA GLY A 389 -11.63 27.16 -0.47
C GLY A 389 -10.79 25.88 -0.51
N PRO A 390 -10.37 25.45 -1.71
CA PRO A 390 -9.58 24.24 -1.90
C PRO A 390 -8.25 24.27 -1.14
N VAL A 391 -7.80 23.11 -0.67
CA VAL A 391 -6.44 22.89 -0.17
C VAL A 391 -5.66 22.10 -1.21
N PHE A 392 -4.47 22.57 -1.51
CA PHE A 392 -3.53 21.97 -2.46
C PHE A 392 -2.28 21.46 -1.73
N ALA A 393 -1.75 20.32 -2.16
CA ALA A 393 -0.55 19.76 -1.57
C ALA A 393 0.28 18.95 -2.58
N ASP A 394 1.62 19.08 -2.48
CA ASP A 394 2.56 18.14 -3.08
C ASP A 394 2.89 17.08 -2.03
N ILE A 395 2.41 15.86 -2.23
CA ILE A 395 2.56 14.76 -1.28
C ILE A 395 3.71 13.87 -1.75
N LEU A 396 4.74 13.75 -0.91
CA LEU A 396 5.87 12.86 -1.11
C LEU A 396 5.47 11.41 -0.80
N THR A 397 6.02 10.46 -1.54
CA THR A 397 5.79 9.03 -1.24
C THR A 397 6.21 8.67 0.20
N ARG A 398 5.40 7.84 0.84
CA ARG A 398 5.48 7.48 2.26
C ARG A 398 6.73 6.72 2.68
N SER A 399 7.50 6.21 1.71
CA SER A 399 8.72 5.42 1.96
C SER A 399 10.00 6.27 1.98
N ILE A 400 9.97 7.48 1.44
CA ILE A 400 11.15 8.34 1.31
C ILE A 400 11.20 9.33 2.48
N PRO A 401 12.29 9.36 3.26
CA PRO A 401 12.38 10.27 4.39
C PRO A 401 12.49 11.73 3.95
N SER A 402 11.86 12.63 4.72
CA SER A 402 11.96 14.08 4.59
C SER A 402 12.40 14.70 5.91
N GLY A 403 13.17 15.78 5.84
CA GLY A 403 13.76 16.51 6.96
C GLY A 403 15.08 17.13 6.56
N GLU A 404 15.56 18.08 7.36
CA GLU A 404 16.84 18.75 7.11
C GLU A 404 18.00 17.74 7.10
N GLU A 405 17.93 16.71 7.95
CA GLU A 405 18.89 15.62 8.07
C GLU A 405 19.00 14.78 6.80
N PHE A 406 17.91 14.69 6.01
CA PHE A 406 17.88 13.94 4.76
C PHE A 406 18.09 14.84 3.54
N GLY A 407 18.19 16.18 3.76
CA GLY A 407 18.37 17.16 2.68
C GLY A 407 17.17 17.26 1.73
N ARG A 408 15.99 16.85 2.18
CA ARG A 408 14.74 16.86 1.44
C ARG A 408 13.62 17.46 2.28
N GLU A 409 12.83 18.35 1.68
CA GLU A 409 11.57 18.83 2.25
C GLU A 409 10.42 18.11 1.59
N GLY A 410 9.35 17.83 2.34
CA GLY A 410 8.14 17.20 1.82
C GLY A 410 7.16 16.80 2.92
N ILE A 411 5.90 16.75 2.57
CA ILE A 411 4.82 16.27 3.44
C ILE A 411 4.35 14.90 2.95
N TYR A 412 3.87 14.10 3.89
CA TYR A 412 3.45 12.72 3.62
C TYR A 412 1.95 12.56 3.37
N GLY A 413 1.17 13.61 3.58
CA GLY A 413 -0.24 13.56 3.27
C GLY A 413 -1.11 14.65 3.87
N LEU A 414 -2.40 14.49 3.62
CA LEU A 414 -3.47 15.28 4.22
C LEU A 414 -4.27 14.38 5.17
N ASN A 415 -4.59 14.91 6.35
CA ASN A 415 -5.56 14.34 7.27
C ASN A 415 -6.75 15.31 7.36
N ILE A 416 -7.92 14.88 6.87
CA ILE A 416 -9.12 15.72 6.80
C ILE A 416 -10.09 15.25 7.87
N GLU A 417 -10.18 16.01 8.95
CA GLU A 417 -11.09 15.73 10.06
C GLU A 417 -12.53 15.97 9.63
N MET A 418 -13.44 15.06 10.00
CA MET A 418 -14.84 15.14 9.60
C MET A 418 -15.78 14.43 10.57
N VAL A 419 -17.06 14.77 10.51
CA VAL A 419 -18.13 13.89 10.93
C VAL A 419 -18.63 13.12 9.72
N ASP A 420 -18.56 11.80 9.76
CA ASP A 420 -18.99 10.97 8.63
C ASP A 420 -20.53 10.93 8.51
N TYR A 421 -21.05 11.48 7.44
CA TYR A 421 -22.48 11.54 7.11
C TYR A 421 -22.95 10.41 6.21
N THR A 422 -22.13 9.42 5.93
CA THR A 422 -22.53 8.23 5.17
C THR A 422 -23.77 7.59 5.82
N PRO A 423 -24.84 7.29 5.07
CA PRO A 423 -26.08 6.72 5.64
C PRO A 423 -25.86 5.38 6.32
N ARG A 424 -26.65 5.12 7.39
CA ARG A 424 -26.50 3.90 8.20
C ARG A 424 -26.78 2.61 7.49
N ASN A 425 -27.71 2.63 6.60
CA ASN A 425 -28.37 1.45 6.03
C ASN A 425 -28.14 1.29 4.53
N TYR A 426 -27.07 1.92 4.00
CA TYR A 426 -26.79 1.80 2.57
C TYR A 426 -26.26 0.40 2.19
N LEU A 427 -25.84 -0.40 3.17
CA LEU A 427 -25.40 -1.78 3.00
C LEU A 427 -26.50 -2.83 3.20
N GLU A 428 -27.73 -2.42 3.66
CA GLU A 428 -28.76 -3.42 4.05
C GLU A 428 -29.14 -4.40 2.94
N ASP A 429 -29.05 -3.97 1.67
CA ASP A 429 -29.49 -4.78 0.53
C ASP A 429 -28.35 -5.23 -0.41
N ASP A 430 -27.15 -4.63 -0.32
CA ASP A 430 -26.01 -4.95 -1.18
C ASP A 430 -24.68 -4.61 -0.51
N TYR A 431 -23.96 -5.62 -0.05
CA TYR A 431 -22.64 -5.46 0.58
C TYR A 431 -21.59 -4.82 -0.34
N ARG A 432 -21.79 -4.87 -1.66
CA ARG A 432 -20.91 -4.25 -2.66
C ARG A 432 -21.10 -2.74 -2.75
N ALA A 433 -22.20 -2.21 -2.22
CA ALA A 433 -22.49 -0.78 -2.29
C ALA A 433 -21.49 0.09 -1.52
N ASP A 434 -20.70 -0.49 -0.61
CA ASP A 434 -19.70 0.24 0.18
C ASP A 434 -18.28 0.19 -0.38
N MET A 435 -18.04 -0.41 -1.54
CA MET A 435 -16.69 -0.60 -2.10
C MET A 435 -15.88 0.70 -2.13
N GLN A 436 -16.50 1.82 -2.45
CA GLN A 436 -15.88 3.15 -2.36
C GLN A 436 -16.09 3.85 -1.03
N ARG A 437 -17.23 3.63 -0.37
CA ARG A 437 -17.68 4.50 0.73
C ARG A 437 -17.19 4.06 2.10
N GLY A 438 -16.94 2.79 2.29
CA GLY A 438 -16.65 2.19 3.58
C GLY A 438 -17.86 2.15 4.51
N GLU A 439 -17.70 1.50 5.65
CA GLU A 439 -18.63 1.64 6.75
C GLU A 439 -18.63 3.09 7.25
N ARG A 440 -19.71 3.46 7.91
CA ARG A 440 -19.82 4.81 8.47
C ARG A 440 -19.12 4.93 9.84
N TRP A 441 -19.01 6.20 10.34
CA TRP A 441 -18.35 6.61 11.57
C TRP A 441 -16.83 6.58 11.50
N TYR A 442 -16.32 6.97 10.37
CA TYR A 442 -14.94 7.38 10.26
C TYR A 442 -14.79 8.83 10.75
N ASP A 443 -13.63 9.11 11.32
CA ASP A 443 -13.34 10.43 11.89
C ASP A 443 -12.58 11.31 10.89
N ASN A 444 -11.92 10.70 9.90
CA ASN A 444 -11.08 11.42 8.95
C ASN A 444 -11.11 10.78 7.56
N TYR A 445 -10.65 11.57 6.57
CA TYR A 445 -10.03 11.09 5.35
C TYR A 445 -8.52 11.25 5.44
N THR A 446 -7.75 10.32 4.89
CA THR A 446 -6.31 10.45 4.68
C THR A 446 -5.99 10.31 3.20
N ILE A 447 -5.05 11.15 2.74
CA ILE A 447 -4.47 11.09 1.39
C ILE A 447 -2.97 10.92 1.57
N GLU A 448 -2.39 9.92 0.93
CA GLU A 448 -0.96 9.66 0.92
C GLU A 448 -0.50 9.15 -0.44
N VAL A 449 0.80 9.06 -0.67
CA VAL A 449 1.38 8.54 -1.91
C VAL A 449 2.17 7.27 -1.64
N VAL A 450 1.94 6.27 -2.47
CA VAL A 450 2.69 5.01 -2.50
C VAL A 450 3.55 4.96 -3.74
N ASP A 451 4.80 4.52 -3.60
CA ASP A 451 5.68 4.13 -4.71
C ASP A 451 6.29 2.76 -4.39
N ARG A 452 6.64 2.02 -5.43
CA ARG A 452 7.33 0.73 -5.31
C ARG A 452 8.82 0.96 -5.03
N ILE A 453 9.15 1.28 -3.76
CA ILE A 453 10.51 1.62 -3.32
C ILE A 453 10.72 1.25 -1.84
N GLY A 454 11.91 0.84 -1.44
CA GLY A 454 12.19 0.32 -0.11
C GLY A 454 11.36 -0.93 0.18
N HIS A 455 10.83 -1.06 1.38
CA HIS A 455 9.94 -2.16 1.73
C HIS A 455 8.61 -2.17 0.94
N ASP A 456 8.20 -1.04 0.38
CA ASP A 456 7.06 -0.96 -0.54
C ASP A 456 7.41 -1.38 -2.00
N SER A 457 8.63 -1.85 -2.30
CA SER A 457 9.04 -2.27 -3.66
C SER A 457 8.10 -3.32 -4.28
N PHE A 458 7.50 -4.16 -3.47
CA PHE A 458 6.61 -5.23 -3.90
C PHE A 458 5.12 -4.86 -3.75
N GLN A 459 4.80 -3.59 -3.60
CA GLN A 459 3.43 -3.11 -3.76
C GLN A 459 2.95 -3.34 -5.20
N THR A 460 1.65 -3.56 -5.32
CA THR A 460 1.03 -3.86 -6.62
C THR A 460 1.08 -2.67 -7.58
N ASP A 461 1.11 -1.44 -7.05
CA ASP A 461 1.00 -0.23 -7.85
C ASP A 461 1.71 0.96 -7.18
N ALA A 462 1.80 2.08 -7.91
CA ALA A 462 2.27 3.38 -7.43
C ALA A 462 1.21 4.45 -7.77
N GLY A 463 0.93 5.35 -6.82
CA GLY A 463 -0.10 6.39 -7.00
C GLY A 463 -0.58 6.98 -5.68
N VAL A 464 -1.74 7.62 -5.72
CA VAL A 464 -2.37 8.27 -4.56
C VAL A 464 -3.33 7.30 -3.88
N LEU A 465 -3.10 7.06 -2.61
CA LEU A 465 -3.92 6.22 -1.74
C LEU A 465 -4.86 7.11 -0.92
N LEU A 466 -6.15 6.91 -1.11
CA LEU A 466 -7.21 7.61 -0.39
C LEU A 466 -7.90 6.64 0.56
N ALA A 467 -8.10 7.03 1.81
CA ALA A 467 -8.78 6.20 2.79
C ALA A 467 -9.63 7.00 3.78
N LYS A 468 -10.70 6.38 4.29
CA LYS A 468 -11.38 6.82 5.51
C LYS A 468 -10.73 6.18 6.71
N THR A 469 -10.56 6.91 7.81
CA THR A 469 -9.87 6.43 9.01
C THR A 469 -10.60 6.77 10.30
N LYS A 470 -10.39 5.93 11.34
CA LYS A 470 -10.89 6.16 12.70
C LYS A 470 -9.75 6.53 13.63
N ASN A 471 -10.03 7.40 14.59
CA ASN A 471 -9.11 7.70 15.69
C ASN A 471 -8.97 6.51 16.65
N SER A 472 -10.01 5.66 16.74
CA SER A 472 -10.03 4.44 17.56
C SER A 472 -9.49 3.23 16.79
N GLU A 473 -9.14 2.16 17.53
CA GLU A 473 -8.71 0.87 16.97
C GLU A 473 -9.88 -0.06 16.60
N ALA A 474 -11.11 0.44 16.57
CA ALA A 474 -12.26 -0.38 16.18
C ALA A 474 -12.19 -0.72 14.68
N SER A 475 -11.93 -1.98 14.39
CA SER A 475 -11.85 -2.49 13.01
C SER A 475 -13.22 -2.44 12.30
N PRO A 476 -13.30 -2.07 11.01
CA PRO A 476 -12.20 -1.49 10.24
C PRO A 476 -11.83 -0.08 10.72
N ASN A 477 -10.56 0.15 11.01
CA ASN A 477 -10.07 1.47 11.42
C ASN A 477 -9.45 2.27 10.26
N ILE A 478 -9.09 1.59 9.17
CA ILE A 478 -8.72 2.17 7.87
C ILE A 478 -9.55 1.49 6.79
N TRP A 479 -10.16 2.28 5.93
CA TRP A 479 -10.93 1.83 4.77
C TRP A 479 -10.42 2.51 3.51
N VAL A 480 -9.73 1.78 2.67
CA VAL A 480 -9.24 2.28 1.39
C VAL A 480 -10.39 2.55 0.44
N ILE A 481 -10.42 3.72 -0.15
CA ILE A 481 -11.33 4.08 -1.23
C ILE A 481 -10.78 3.48 -2.52
N ASP A 482 -11.59 2.67 -3.15
CA ASP A 482 -11.24 1.95 -4.35
C ASP A 482 -11.43 2.82 -5.59
N ALA A 483 -10.37 3.03 -6.38
CA ALA A 483 -10.46 3.78 -7.63
C ALA A 483 -11.22 2.99 -8.71
N HIS A 484 -11.26 1.65 -8.60
CA HIS A 484 -11.88 0.75 -9.58
C HIS A 484 -12.95 -0.17 -8.97
N PRO A 485 -14.01 0.38 -8.34
CA PRO A 485 -15.04 -0.43 -7.69
C PRO A 485 -15.88 -1.26 -8.67
N GLU A 486 -15.76 -1.01 -9.97
CA GLU A 486 -16.43 -1.76 -11.04
C GLU A 486 -15.85 -3.16 -11.25
N ASP A 487 -14.62 -3.42 -10.81
CA ASP A 487 -13.96 -4.72 -10.96
C ASP A 487 -14.42 -5.77 -9.93
N ILE A 488 -15.32 -5.41 -9.03
CA ILE A 488 -15.82 -6.30 -7.96
C ILE A 488 -16.39 -7.61 -8.48
N GLU A 489 -16.91 -7.61 -9.69
CA GLU A 489 -17.54 -8.79 -10.32
C GLU A 489 -16.55 -9.58 -11.21
N GLU A 490 -15.32 -9.15 -11.34
CA GLU A 490 -14.28 -9.90 -12.03
C GLU A 490 -13.87 -11.12 -11.18
N VAL A 491 -13.81 -12.29 -11.82
CA VAL A 491 -13.39 -13.53 -11.18
C VAL A 491 -11.88 -13.59 -11.20
N ASP A 492 -11.27 -13.55 -10.00
CA ASP A 492 -9.83 -13.69 -9.84
C ASP A 492 -9.41 -15.15 -9.99
N PHE A 493 -10.05 -16.07 -9.24
CA PHE A 493 -9.83 -17.50 -9.35
C PHE A 493 -11.07 -18.30 -8.95
N VAL A 494 -11.06 -19.59 -9.27
CA VAL A 494 -12.13 -20.53 -8.90
C VAL A 494 -11.57 -21.52 -7.89
N ARG A 495 -12.16 -21.57 -6.70
CA ARG A 495 -11.79 -22.53 -5.65
C ARG A 495 -12.05 -23.96 -6.10
N PRO A 496 -11.39 -24.98 -5.49
CA PRO A 496 -11.57 -26.38 -5.83
C PRO A 496 -13.01 -26.90 -5.71
N ASP A 497 -13.79 -26.31 -4.81
CA ASP A 497 -15.22 -26.62 -4.64
C ASP A 497 -16.12 -26.01 -5.73
N GLY A 498 -15.53 -25.24 -6.65
CA GLY A 498 -16.22 -24.56 -7.74
C GLY A 498 -16.76 -23.17 -7.38
N THR A 499 -16.46 -22.64 -6.19
CA THR A 499 -16.82 -21.28 -5.80
C THR A 499 -15.93 -20.29 -6.50
N GLU A 500 -16.53 -19.33 -7.23
CA GLU A 500 -15.82 -18.21 -7.83
C GLU A 500 -15.43 -17.20 -6.74
N GLN A 501 -14.18 -16.76 -6.75
CA GLN A 501 -13.69 -15.67 -5.92
C GLN A 501 -13.51 -14.44 -6.79
N LEU A 502 -14.16 -13.37 -6.39
CA LEU A 502 -14.08 -12.10 -7.08
C LEU A 502 -12.84 -11.33 -6.59
N MET A 503 -12.17 -10.67 -7.50
CA MET A 503 -10.91 -9.96 -7.27
C MET A 503 -10.99 -9.02 -6.06
N SER A 504 -12.04 -8.24 -5.96
CA SER A 504 -12.23 -7.29 -4.87
C SER A 504 -12.79 -7.89 -3.56
N LEU A 505 -13.06 -9.19 -3.48
CA LEU A 505 -13.72 -9.80 -2.32
C LEU A 505 -13.00 -11.02 -1.75
N GLY A 506 -12.32 -11.80 -2.53
CA GLY A 506 -11.98 -13.17 -2.16
C GLY A 506 -10.52 -13.52 -2.02
N ASP A 507 -9.58 -12.61 -2.30
CA ASP A 507 -8.17 -12.93 -2.29
C ASP A 507 -7.31 -11.85 -1.60
N TYR A 508 -6.03 -12.14 -1.41
CA TYR A 508 -5.00 -11.20 -0.98
C TYR A 508 -4.72 -10.10 -2.02
N GLN A 509 -5.12 -10.32 -3.26
CA GLN A 509 -4.98 -9.37 -4.38
C GLN A 509 -6.05 -8.29 -4.39
N GLN A 510 -6.99 -8.33 -3.45
CA GLN A 510 -8.00 -7.30 -3.28
C GLN A 510 -7.36 -5.92 -3.17
N LEU A 511 -7.93 -4.95 -3.85
CA LEU A 511 -7.46 -3.56 -3.87
C LEU A 511 -6.10 -3.36 -4.56
N SER A 512 -5.62 -4.30 -5.37
CA SER A 512 -4.33 -4.17 -6.05
C SER A 512 -4.27 -2.98 -7.00
N ASN A 513 -5.40 -2.57 -7.59
CA ASN A 513 -5.56 -1.45 -8.51
C ASN A 513 -6.36 -0.27 -7.93
N SER A 514 -6.41 -0.15 -6.60
CA SER A 514 -7.26 0.85 -5.93
C SER A 514 -6.69 2.27 -5.90
N LEU A 515 -5.51 2.51 -6.45
CA LEU A 515 -4.85 3.82 -6.40
C LEU A 515 -5.41 4.79 -7.43
N PHE A 516 -5.47 6.07 -7.04
CA PHE A 516 -5.77 7.17 -7.94
C PHE A 516 -4.49 7.69 -8.60
N LYS A 517 -4.61 8.16 -9.84
CA LYS A 517 -3.47 8.59 -10.65
C LYS A 517 -3.79 9.87 -11.41
N ALA A 518 -2.78 10.56 -11.92
CA ALA A 518 -2.95 11.82 -12.64
C ALA A 518 -3.11 11.59 -14.15
N GLY A 519 -3.93 12.43 -14.80
CA GLY A 519 -4.07 12.45 -16.25
C GLY A 519 -5.30 11.72 -16.77
N THR A 520 -5.28 11.39 -18.07
CA THR A 520 -6.45 10.90 -18.82
C THR A 520 -6.14 9.61 -19.61
N ALA A 521 -5.13 8.84 -19.22
CA ALA A 521 -4.89 7.54 -19.83
C ALA A 521 -6.06 6.58 -19.57
N GLU A 522 -6.18 5.56 -20.41
CA GLU A 522 -7.20 4.53 -20.24
C GLU A 522 -7.00 3.81 -18.90
N GLY A 523 -8.04 3.66 -18.12
CA GLY A 523 -8.02 3.06 -16.78
C GLY A 523 -7.66 4.03 -15.65
N VAL A 524 -7.05 5.19 -15.92
CA VAL A 524 -6.67 6.15 -14.89
C VAL A 524 -7.90 6.85 -14.31
N VAL A 525 -7.99 6.86 -12.96
CA VAL A 525 -8.99 7.58 -12.18
C VAL A 525 -8.29 8.70 -11.42
N ASN A 526 -8.61 9.96 -11.74
CA ASN A 526 -7.93 11.13 -11.20
C ASN A 526 -8.79 12.03 -10.32
N GLU A 527 -9.99 11.59 -9.95
CA GLU A 527 -10.87 12.29 -9.03
C GLU A 527 -11.75 11.33 -8.23
N TYR A 528 -12.19 11.77 -7.05
CA TYR A 528 -13.18 11.06 -6.25
C TYR A 528 -14.13 12.05 -5.57
N VAL A 529 -15.43 11.76 -5.64
CA VAL A 529 -16.48 12.61 -5.05
C VAL A 529 -17.23 11.84 -3.97
N ASP A 530 -17.11 12.25 -2.72
CA ASP A 530 -17.97 11.80 -1.63
C ASP A 530 -19.14 12.77 -1.43
N ILE A 531 -20.26 12.45 -2.02
CA ILE A 531 -21.48 13.28 -1.96
C ILE A 531 -22.09 13.37 -0.55
N TYR A 532 -21.84 12.39 0.31
CA TYR A 532 -22.36 12.38 1.68
C TYR A 532 -21.52 13.26 2.60
N ASN A 533 -20.22 13.20 2.47
CA ASN A 533 -19.29 14.01 3.23
C ASN A 533 -18.94 15.33 2.53
N ARG A 534 -19.58 15.60 1.38
CA ARG A 534 -19.45 16.86 0.63
C ARG A 534 -18.01 17.20 0.24
N LEU A 535 -17.18 16.19 -0.05
CA LEU A 535 -15.79 16.35 -0.45
C LEU A 535 -15.57 15.95 -1.90
N HIS A 536 -14.67 16.67 -2.57
CA HIS A 536 -14.16 16.34 -3.88
C HIS A 536 -12.63 16.35 -3.86
N PHE A 537 -12.03 15.25 -4.26
CA PHE A 537 -10.59 15.00 -4.30
C PHE A 537 -10.13 14.99 -5.75
N TYR A 538 -8.97 15.58 -6.01
CA TYR A 538 -8.36 15.67 -7.34
C TYR A 538 -6.91 15.24 -7.28
N ILE A 539 -6.47 14.48 -8.29
CA ILE A 539 -5.08 14.15 -8.54
C ILE A 539 -4.65 14.95 -9.77
N LEU A 540 -3.93 16.05 -9.51
CA LEU A 540 -3.68 17.08 -10.51
C LEU A 540 -2.44 16.81 -11.36
N ASP A 541 -1.37 16.28 -10.75
CA ASP A 541 -0.11 16.02 -11.46
C ASP A 541 0.73 14.96 -10.75
N LYS A 542 1.64 14.35 -11.52
CA LYS A 542 2.68 13.42 -11.06
C LYS A 542 4.03 14.08 -11.16
N ILE A 543 4.75 14.14 -10.06
CA ILE A 543 6.03 14.81 -9.95
C ILE A 543 7.12 13.78 -9.64
N THR A 544 8.12 13.68 -10.50
CA THR A 544 9.28 12.83 -10.24
C THR A 544 10.52 13.69 -10.10
N ALA A 545 11.17 13.62 -8.93
CA ALA A 545 12.40 14.33 -8.66
C ALA A 545 13.59 13.75 -9.45
N GLU A 546 14.72 14.48 -9.52
CA GLU A 546 15.91 14.03 -10.25
C GLU A 546 16.49 12.69 -9.74
N ASP A 547 16.32 12.39 -8.47
CA ASP A 547 16.75 11.15 -7.83
C ASP A 547 15.71 10.02 -7.92
N GLY A 548 14.58 10.26 -8.58
CA GLY A 548 13.50 9.31 -8.79
C GLY A 548 12.44 9.30 -7.69
N ALA A 549 12.51 10.18 -6.68
CA ALA A 549 11.47 10.29 -5.67
C ALA A 549 10.14 10.75 -6.29
N LEU A 550 9.08 10.02 -5.97
CA LEU A 550 7.74 10.27 -6.47
C LEU A 550 6.95 11.16 -5.51
N SER A 551 6.25 12.13 -6.09
CA SER A 551 5.23 12.94 -5.41
C SER A 551 4.03 13.12 -6.32
N TYR A 552 2.89 13.45 -5.73
CA TYR A 552 1.72 13.86 -6.49
C TYR A 552 1.20 15.21 -6.00
N ARG A 553 0.80 16.06 -6.97
CA ARG A 553 0.00 17.26 -6.69
C ARG A 553 -1.45 16.86 -6.53
N VAL A 554 -2.02 17.09 -5.36
CA VAL A 554 -3.41 16.79 -5.05
C VAL A 554 -4.16 18.03 -4.60
N ALA A 555 -5.49 17.99 -4.73
CA ALA A 555 -6.35 19.00 -4.12
C ALA A 555 -7.59 18.36 -3.49
N VAL A 556 -8.14 19.02 -2.49
CA VAL A 556 -9.44 18.71 -1.91
C VAL A 556 -10.26 19.96 -1.72
N ARG A 557 -11.55 19.90 -2.03
CA ARG A 557 -12.51 20.99 -1.78
C ARG A 557 -13.81 20.50 -1.16
N HIS A 558 -14.53 21.42 -0.55
CA HIS A 558 -15.92 21.18 -0.17
C HIS A 558 -16.86 21.41 -1.38
N LEU A 559 -17.94 20.63 -1.48
CA LEU A 559 -18.89 20.73 -2.59
C LEU A 559 -19.86 21.92 -2.47
N ASP A 560 -20.09 22.45 -1.26
CA ASP A 560 -21.11 23.46 -0.98
C ASP A 560 -20.58 24.90 -0.94
N GLY A 561 -19.24 25.06 -0.88
CA GLY A 561 -18.62 26.37 -0.84
C GLY A 561 -17.13 26.34 -1.15
N SER A 562 -16.57 27.49 -1.50
CA SER A 562 -15.17 27.63 -1.93
C SER A 562 -14.52 28.93 -1.42
N GLY A 563 -14.97 29.41 -0.27
CA GLY A 563 -14.53 30.67 0.31
C GLY A 563 -15.22 31.90 -0.26
N PRO A 564 -14.90 33.09 0.24
CA PRO A 564 -15.56 34.35 -0.09
C PRO A 564 -14.96 35.04 -1.34
N TYR A 565 -14.19 34.34 -2.13
CA TYR A 565 -13.37 34.90 -3.22
C TYR A 565 -14.16 34.98 -4.52
N GLU A 566 -13.93 36.07 -5.28
CA GLU A 566 -14.44 36.16 -6.65
C GLU A 566 -13.65 35.19 -7.54
N ARG A 567 -14.36 34.33 -8.27
CA ARG A 567 -13.80 33.38 -9.22
C ARG A 567 -13.92 33.92 -10.63
N GLY A 568 -13.00 33.49 -11.50
CA GLY A 568 -13.05 33.97 -12.88
C GLY A 568 -12.06 33.24 -13.76
N ILE A 569 -12.41 33.09 -15.03
CA ILE A 569 -11.63 32.42 -16.06
C ILE A 569 -11.61 33.18 -17.37
N SER A 570 -10.52 33.11 -18.10
CA SER A 570 -10.42 33.46 -19.49
C SER A 570 -9.63 32.40 -20.25
N VAL A 571 -10.18 32.00 -21.41
CA VAL A 571 -9.53 31.03 -22.31
C VAL A 571 -9.22 31.68 -23.65
N GLU A 572 -7.96 31.66 -24.03
CA GLU A 572 -7.54 32.15 -25.32
C GLU A 572 -6.80 31.07 -26.12
N LYS A 573 -6.93 31.12 -27.44
CA LYS A 573 -6.08 30.33 -28.31
C LYS A 573 -4.65 30.91 -28.27
N SER A 574 -3.67 30.08 -27.91
CA SER A 574 -2.27 30.48 -27.87
C SER A 574 -1.56 30.11 -29.19
N THR A 575 -0.81 29.03 -29.23
CA THR A 575 0.04 28.65 -30.36
C THR A 575 -0.49 27.41 -31.08
N VAL A 576 -0.09 27.24 -32.34
CA VAL A 576 -0.41 26.04 -33.12
C VAL A 576 0.88 25.51 -33.75
N LYS A 577 1.25 24.29 -33.43
CA LYS A 577 2.28 23.54 -34.13
C LYS A 577 1.59 22.65 -35.16
N HIS A 578 1.54 23.15 -36.39
CA HIS A 578 0.91 22.44 -37.49
C HIS A 578 1.64 21.14 -37.82
N ALA A 579 0.89 20.15 -38.31
CA ALA A 579 1.41 18.88 -38.77
C ALA A 579 1.04 18.59 -40.21
N ALA A 580 1.74 17.64 -40.84
CA ALA A 580 1.39 17.08 -42.14
C ALA A 580 0.21 16.09 -41.97
N PRO A 581 -0.50 15.76 -43.07
CA PRO A 581 -1.49 14.70 -43.05
C PRO A 581 -0.92 13.37 -42.54
N GLY A 582 -1.64 12.68 -41.66
CA GLY A 582 -1.20 11.45 -40.99
C GLY A 582 -0.23 11.66 -39.83
N LYS A 583 -0.13 12.91 -39.32
CA LYS A 583 0.69 13.28 -38.16
C LYS A 583 -0.16 14.01 -37.13
N ILE A 584 0.38 14.12 -35.93
CA ILE A 584 -0.28 14.78 -34.81
C ILE A 584 0.13 16.24 -34.75
N ALA A 585 -0.87 17.11 -34.75
CA ALA A 585 -0.73 18.55 -34.57
C ALA A 585 -1.01 18.90 -33.09
N GLU A 586 -0.33 19.94 -32.59
CA GLU A 586 -0.49 20.47 -31.25
C GLU A 586 -1.14 21.85 -31.29
N TYR A 587 -2.23 22.02 -30.57
CA TYR A 587 -2.98 23.25 -30.41
C TYR A 587 -2.93 23.68 -28.96
N ASN A 588 -2.31 24.81 -28.65
CA ASN A 588 -2.20 25.29 -27.29
C ASN A 588 -3.31 26.32 -27.00
N PHE A 589 -3.91 26.20 -25.83
CA PHE A 589 -4.86 27.14 -25.28
C PHE A 589 -4.33 27.70 -23.96
N SER A 590 -4.39 29.01 -23.79
CA SER A 590 -4.01 29.66 -22.55
C SER A 590 -5.23 29.77 -21.65
N VAL A 591 -5.16 29.18 -20.47
CA VAL A 591 -6.15 29.28 -19.40
C VAL A 591 -5.64 30.28 -18.39
N THR A 592 -6.35 31.36 -18.19
CA THR A 592 -6.01 32.43 -17.23
C THR A 592 -7.01 32.42 -16.11
N ASN A 593 -6.55 32.32 -14.88
CA ASN A 593 -7.37 32.56 -13.70
C ASN A 593 -7.49 34.08 -13.48
N THR A 594 -8.68 34.59 -13.68
CA THR A 594 -9.00 36.04 -13.47
C THR A 594 -9.61 36.29 -12.10
N GLY A 595 -9.71 35.26 -11.27
CA GLY A 595 -10.22 35.34 -9.91
C GLY A 595 -9.17 35.82 -8.88
N GLU A 596 -9.54 35.80 -7.61
CA GLU A 596 -8.75 36.33 -6.49
C GLU A 596 -7.89 35.27 -5.81
N GLU A 597 -8.17 33.98 -6.01
CA GLU A 597 -7.46 32.85 -5.39
C GLU A 597 -7.17 31.75 -6.42
N THR A 598 -6.22 30.86 -6.09
CA THR A 598 -5.93 29.66 -6.87
C THR A 598 -7.21 28.84 -7.11
N ASP A 599 -7.38 28.36 -8.32
CA ASP A 599 -8.56 27.59 -8.72
C ASP A 599 -8.18 26.35 -9.54
N ILE A 600 -9.10 25.38 -9.59
CA ILE A 600 -9.02 24.18 -10.40
C ILE A 600 -9.98 24.38 -11.58
N PHE A 601 -9.47 24.23 -12.77
CA PHE A 601 -10.30 24.29 -13.97
C PHE A 601 -10.40 22.91 -14.62
N ARG A 602 -11.64 22.45 -14.82
CA ARG A 602 -11.96 21.27 -15.62
C ARG A 602 -11.88 21.61 -17.09
N LEU A 603 -11.23 20.74 -17.85
CA LEU A 603 -10.90 20.94 -19.26
C LEU A 603 -11.64 19.93 -20.13
N ASP A 604 -12.33 20.43 -21.16
CA ASP A 604 -13.02 19.62 -22.14
C ASP A 604 -12.64 20.02 -23.57
N ILE A 605 -12.65 19.04 -24.45
CA ILE A 605 -12.40 19.25 -25.88
C ILE A 605 -13.51 18.64 -26.73
N ALA A 606 -13.92 19.37 -27.77
CA ALA A 606 -14.88 18.90 -28.75
C ALA A 606 -14.41 19.19 -30.19
N THR A 607 -14.66 18.25 -31.10
CA THR A 607 -14.40 18.45 -32.54
C THR A 607 -15.68 18.20 -33.36
N GLU A 608 -15.86 18.99 -34.44
CA GLU A 608 -16.99 18.77 -35.38
C GLU A 608 -16.75 17.54 -36.30
N ALA A 609 -15.50 17.13 -36.48
CA ALA A 609 -15.12 15.96 -37.25
C ALA A 609 -14.74 14.80 -36.30
N ASP A 610 -14.86 13.59 -36.82
CA ASP A 610 -14.36 12.37 -36.14
C ASP A 610 -12.83 12.32 -36.25
N LEU A 611 -12.17 13.11 -35.39
CA LEU A 611 -10.70 13.18 -35.27
C LEU A 611 -10.29 12.61 -33.92
N GLU A 612 -9.23 11.83 -33.93
CA GLU A 612 -8.60 11.41 -32.69
C GLU A 612 -7.92 12.61 -32.03
N THR A 613 -8.30 12.87 -30.78
CA THR A 613 -7.80 13.98 -30.00
C THR A 613 -7.36 13.50 -28.63
N LYS A 614 -6.29 14.11 -28.08
CA LYS A 614 -5.78 13.79 -26.76
C LYS A 614 -5.55 15.05 -25.95
N LEU A 615 -6.07 15.05 -24.74
CA LEU A 615 -5.78 15.98 -23.65
C LEU A 615 -5.07 15.15 -22.59
N LEU A 616 -3.89 15.55 -22.15
CA LEU A 616 -3.10 14.74 -21.21
C LEU A 616 -3.63 14.81 -19.79
N ASN A 617 -4.29 15.93 -19.45
CA ASN A 617 -4.95 16.11 -18.16
C ASN A 617 -6.28 16.84 -18.38
N ASN A 618 -7.33 16.42 -17.69
CA ASN A 618 -8.64 17.08 -17.71
C ASN A 618 -8.81 18.08 -16.56
N PHE A 619 -7.76 18.36 -15.80
CA PHE A 619 -7.70 19.40 -14.79
C PHE A 619 -6.44 20.25 -14.97
N VAL A 620 -6.55 21.51 -14.62
CA VAL A 620 -5.41 22.41 -14.46
C VAL A 620 -5.62 23.29 -13.23
N GLU A 621 -4.61 23.37 -12.38
CA GLU A 621 -4.51 24.34 -11.29
C GLU A 621 -3.90 25.62 -11.83
N VAL A 622 -4.50 26.77 -11.53
CA VAL A 622 -3.97 28.07 -11.96
C VAL A 622 -4.07 29.07 -10.79
N ASP A 623 -2.94 29.64 -10.43
CA ASP A 623 -2.89 30.69 -9.40
C ASP A 623 -3.60 31.98 -9.84
N ALA A 624 -4.05 32.76 -8.86
CA ALA A 624 -4.75 34.02 -9.10
C ALA A 624 -3.94 34.95 -10.00
N GLY A 625 -4.50 35.35 -11.13
CA GLY A 625 -3.87 36.24 -12.11
C GLY A 625 -2.85 35.57 -13.03
N GLU A 626 -2.55 34.29 -12.84
CA GLU A 626 -1.59 33.56 -13.66
C GLU A 626 -2.26 32.88 -14.89
N THR A 627 -1.44 32.43 -15.81
CA THR A 627 -1.88 31.79 -17.06
C THR A 627 -1.06 30.52 -17.31
N VAL A 628 -1.75 29.43 -17.63
CA VAL A 628 -1.15 28.14 -18.00
C VAL A 628 -1.54 27.80 -19.44
N ASP A 629 -0.55 27.36 -20.25
CA ASP A 629 -0.79 26.87 -21.59
C ASP A 629 -1.10 25.37 -21.57
N VAL A 630 -2.25 24.99 -22.09
CA VAL A 630 -2.72 23.60 -22.16
C VAL A 630 -2.60 23.09 -23.60
N PRO A 631 -1.79 22.06 -23.86
CA PRO A 631 -1.69 21.45 -25.18
C PRO A 631 -2.83 20.46 -25.43
N VAL A 632 -3.43 20.58 -26.61
CA VAL A 632 -4.37 19.62 -27.17
C VAL A 632 -3.78 19.00 -28.42
N TYR A 633 -3.70 17.69 -28.47
CA TYR A 633 -3.14 16.95 -29.59
C TYR A 633 -4.24 16.42 -30.49
N VAL A 634 -4.04 16.52 -31.80
CA VAL A 634 -5.03 16.11 -32.81
C VAL A 634 -4.34 15.33 -33.91
N GLU A 635 -4.75 14.08 -34.14
CA GLU A 635 -4.29 13.31 -35.29
C GLU A 635 -4.96 13.78 -36.57
N LEU A 636 -4.15 14.20 -37.54
CA LEU A 636 -4.65 14.62 -38.85
C LEU A 636 -4.84 13.40 -39.75
N PRO A 637 -5.93 13.34 -40.55
CA PRO A 637 -6.17 12.23 -41.44
C PRO A 637 -5.02 11.97 -42.44
N ASP A 638 -4.84 10.72 -42.81
CA ASP A 638 -3.84 10.26 -43.78
C ASP A 638 -3.85 11.02 -45.10
N PRO A 639 -2.70 11.09 -45.80
CA PRO A 639 -2.63 11.67 -47.13
C PRO A 639 -3.64 11.01 -48.08
N GLY A 640 -4.54 11.83 -48.65
CA GLY A 640 -5.58 11.35 -49.58
C GLY A 640 -6.97 11.21 -48.98
N LYS A 641 -7.11 11.22 -47.66
CA LYS A 641 -8.41 11.44 -47.00
C LYS A 641 -8.66 12.95 -46.99
N GLN A 642 -9.84 13.38 -47.42
CA GLN A 642 -10.18 14.79 -47.41
C GLN A 642 -10.57 15.20 -45.98
N LEU A 643 -9.73 16.00 -45.32
CA LEU A 643 -10.10 16.66 -44.08
C LEU A 643 -11.20 17.71 -44.41
N LYS A 644 -12.40 17.50 -43.90
CA LYS A 644 -13.40 18.56 -43.89
C LYS A 644 -12.93 19.64 -42.92
N PRO A 645 -13.11 20.92 -43.25
CA PRO A 645 -12.86 21.98 -42.28
C PRO A 645 -13.59 21.62 -40.98
N SER A 646 -12.85 21.48 -39.91
CA SER A 646 -13.34 21.14 -38.59
C SER A 646 -12.90 22.19 -37.60
N GLU A 647 -13.69 22.42 -36.60
CA GLU A 647 -13.40 23.30 -35.48
C GLU A 647 -13.08 22.42 -34.26
N LEU A 648 -11.97 22.71 -33.58
CA LEU A 648 -11.62 22.20 -32.28
C LEU A 648 -12.03 23.27 -31.26
N THR A 649 -12.92 22.93 -30.38
CA THR A 649 -13.36 23.78 -29.28
C THR A 649 -12.77 23.25 -27.98
N PHE A 650 -12.10 24.13 -27.25
CA PHE A 650 -11.56 23.91 -25.93
C PHE A 650 -12.41 24.69 -24.94
N THR A 651 -12.85 24.03 -23.88
CA THR A 651 -13.64 24.62 -22.79
C THR A 651 -12.90 24.42 -21.48
N ALA A 652 -12.85 25.45 -20.66
CA ALA A 652 -12.43 25.33 -19.28
C ALA A 652 -13.53 25.90 -18.35
N SER A 653 -13.79 25.20 -17.26
CA SER A 653 -14.79 25.56 -16.26
C SER A 653 -14.21 25.47 -14.86
N SER A 654 -14.50 26.46 -14.02
CA SER A 654 -14.09 26.47 -12.63
C SER A 654 -14.77 25.34 -11.86
N GLU A 655 -14.01 24.60 -11.07
CA GLU A 655 -14.55 23.59 -10.13
C GLU A 655 -15.12 24.26 -8.86
N THR A 656 -14.78 25.49 -8.59
CA THR A 656 -15.21 26.24 -7.40
C THR A 656 -16.40 27.18 -7.65
N ASP A 657 -16.71 27.51 -8.92
CA ASP A 657 -17.86 28.32 -9.32
C ASP A 657 -18.35 27.85 -10.71
N GLU A 658 -19.43 27.10 -10.74
CA GLU A 658 -20.02 26.53 -11.97
C GLU A 658 -20.46 27.57 -13.03
N ASP A 659 -20.66 28.83 -12.63
CA ASP A 659 -21.01 29.91 -13.55
C ASP A 659 -19.81 30.47 -14.31
N GLN A 660 -18.58 30.14 -13.89
CA GLN A 660 -17.32 30.55 -14.52
C GLN A 660 -16.88 29.51 -15.56
N VAL A 661 -17.27 29.76 -16.80
CA VAL A 661 -16.92 28.90 -17.96
C VAL A 661 -16.48 29.79 -19.11
N ASP A 662 -15.40 29.45 -19.77
CA ASP A 662 -14.97 30.11 -20.99
C ASP A 662 -14.48 29.12 -22.04
N THR A 663 -14.54 29.52 -23.33
CA THR A 663 -14.24 28.67 -24.48
C THR A 663 -13.43 29.37 -25.53
N ALA A 664 -12.51 28.67 -26.17
CA ALA A 664 -11.84 29.13 -27.37
C ALA A 664 -11.88 28.08 -28.47
N SER A 665 -11.96 28.51 -29.72
CA SER A 665 -12.01 27.58 -30.86
C SER A 665 -10.91 27.86 -31.86
N VAL A 666 -10.46 26.78 -32.53
CA VAL A 666 -9.46 26.84 -33.58
C VAL A 666 -9.82 25.91 -34.75
N ARG A 667 -9.51 26.33 -35.98
CA ARG A 667 -9.69 25.47 -37.15
C ARG A 667 -8.57 24.44 -37.22
N VAL A 668 -8.96 23.18 -37.29
CA VAL A 668 -8.06 22.05 -37.49
C VAL A 668 -7.78 21.89 -38.99
N GLY A 669 -6.52 21.75 -39.33
CA GLY A 669 -6.10 21.48 -40.71
C GLY A 669 -4.60 21.33 -40.87
N PRO A 670 -4.16 20.70 -41.98
CA PRO A 670 -2.75 20.55 -42.25
C PRO A 670 -2.10 21.93 -42.47
N GLY A 671 -0.91 22.09 -41.96
CA GLY A 671 -0.10 23.27 -42.18
C GLY A 671 0.02 23.56 -43.69
N LYS A 672 -0.05 24.84 -44.10
CA LYS A 672 0.23 25.21 -45.48
C LYS A 672 1.71 24.85 -45.73
N GLY A 673 1.96 23.70 -46.34
CA GLY A 673 3.25 23.39 -46.88
C GLY A 673 3.71 24.57 -47.73
N ASN A 674 4.90 25.12 -47.46
CA ASN A 674 5.51 26.09 -48.36
C ASN A 674 5.67 25.40 -49.71
N GLY A 675 4.66 25.56 -50.56
CA GLY A 675 4.72 25.08 -51.91
C GLY A 675 5.89 25.76 -52.64
N ARG A 676 6.87 24.97 -52.95
CA ARG A 676 7.78 25.21 -54.08
C ARG A 676 7.61 24.11 -55.10
#